data_fa9a72ce55ff13f43c877472df4172f6
#
_entry.id   fa9a72ce55ff13f43c877472df4172f6
#
_cell.length_a   1.000
_cell.length_b   1.000
_cell.length_c   1.000
_cell.angle_alpha   90.00
_cell.angle_beta   90.00
_cell.angle_gamma   90.00
#
_symmetry.space_group_name_H-M   'P 1'
#
loop_
_entity.id
_entity.type
_entity.pdbx_description
1 polymer ?
#
loop_
_entity_poly.entity_id
_entity_poly.type
_entity_poly.pdbx_seq_one_letter_code
_entity_poly.pdbx_strand_id
1 'polypeptide(L)'
;MSDLILRLALPSPLRRLFDYRAPRGIPRSALQPGIRLLLPFGRRELVGVLIEVTDRSEVPEDKLKPALRVLDAKPPMPAHLLELCRWTAQYYQHSLGDTLSWALPNLLRQGEPAEARQQRFWHATAQSSLDDPRLARAPRQRQALAILKQHPHGVSHELLNQLQINKDSLDLLKEKGLVELEVRRHSTPPREGGWLAQAELPLNPEQRAAFEAVRASHGGFHCFLLAGVTGSGKTEVYLQLIRETLAAGRQALVLIPEINLGPQTLARFERRFNARIALLHSALTDRERLDAWLAARDGEADIVIGTRSALFTPLKRPGLIIVDEEHDASYKQQDGLRYHARDLALVRARLENVPILLGSATPALESLHNAQAGRYGLLRLTQRAGGAHPPKFIRLDVKSMPLDAGLSRPLQQAIGDTLAAGQQVLVFLNRRGFAPTLLCHDCGWISQCPRCDARMTVHQGSGELRCHHCAHRQRPPMNCPQCGKLDLRPVGAGTERAEERLRILFPNHPVLRIDRDSTSRKHAMRDLFATINSGEPCILVGTQMLAKGHHFPRVTLVAILDADGGLFSADFRASERMAQQIVQVAGRAGRAEEPGRVLIQTHLADHPLLVQLTEDGYFAFAEQALSERRAAGLPPFAHLALLRAEAHKPGQAEAFLDSACSAAEQLLEQMGGPEVELLGPVPAPMERRAGKHRAQLLLQCMSRAPLHRLLTPWLQSLEQLPGGRQVRWSLDIDPIDLF
;
A
#
# COMPACT_ATOMS: atom_id res chain seq x y z
N MET A 1 -27.50 23.79 34.97
CA MET A 1 -26.27 23.40 34.24
C MET A 1 -26.70 23.29 32.80
N SER A 2 -26.17 24.12 31.90
CA SER A 2 -26.43 24.01 30.47
C SER A 2 -26.00 22.61 30.02
N ASP A 3 -26.90 21.89 29.34
CA ASP A 3 -26.60 20.55 28.80
C ASP A 3 -25.44 20.69 27.80
N LEU A 4 -24.29 20.10 28.11
CA LEU A 4 -23.13 20.09 27.21
C LEU A 4 -23.46 19.33 25.94
N ILE A 5 -23.16 19.91 24.81
CA ILE A 5 -23.38 19.34 23.48
C ILE A 5 -22.05 18.78 22.97
N LEU A 6 -22.09 17.55 22.47
CA LEU A 6 -20.97 16.82 21.93
C LEU A 6 -21.12 16.73 20.42
N ARG A 7 -20.18 17.31 19.67
CA ARG A 7 -20.07 17.13 18.22
C ARG A 7 -19.21 15.93 17.92
N LEU A 8 -19.81 14.92 17.29
CA LEU A 8 -19.25 13.61 17.09
C LEU A 8 -19.14 13.26 15.60
N ALA A 9 -18.05 12.65 15.24
CA ALA A 9 -17.86 12.01 13.94
C ALA A 9 -18.30 10.54 14.04
N LEU A 10 -19.30 10.15 13.25
CA LEU A 10 -19.84 8.80 13.20
C LEU A 10 -19.44 8.07 11.93
N PRO A 11 -19.24 6.73 11.96
CA PRO A 11 -18.97 5.91 10.77
C PRO A 11 -20.22 5.91 9.85
N SER A 12 -20.29 6.92 9.00
CA SER A 12 -21.38 7.21 8.09
C SER A 12 -20.85 7.93 6.87
N PRO A 13 -21.38 7.67 5.66
CA PRO A 13 -20.98 8.38 4.45
C PRO A 13 -21.33 9.88 4.48
N LEU A 14 -22.15 10.32 5.45
CA LEU A 14 -22.58 11.70 5.55
C LEU A 14 -21.41 12.60 6.00
N ARG A 15 -21.14 13.67 5.24
CA ARG A 15 -20.02 14.60 5.44
C ARG A 15 -20.31 15.68 6.48
N ARG A 16 -20.99 15.33 7.59
CA ARG A 16 -21.33 16.24 8.68
C ARG A 16 -21.00 15.61 10.02
N LEU A 17 -20.84 16.45 11.03
CA LEU A 17 -20.78 16.02 12.42
C LEU A 17 -22.20 15.89 12.96
N PHE A 18 -22.33 15.17 14.05
CA PHE A 18 -23.60 14.88 14.71
C PHE A 18 -23.57 15.39 16.15
N ASP A 19 -24.59 16.14 16.53
CA ASP A 19 -24.70 16.70 17.88
C ASP A 19 -25.52 15.75 18.79
N TYR A 20 -24.97 15.53 20.00
CA TYR A 20 -25.58 14.73 21.05
C TYR A 20 -25.45 15.45 22.39
N ARG A 21 -26.36 15.18 23.33
CA ARG A 21 -26.19 15.63 24.72
C ARG A 21 -25.13 14.78 25.42
N ALA A 22 -24.34 15.38 26.30
CA ALA A 22 -23.41 14.64 27.13
C ALA A 22 -24.14 13.66 28.08
N PRO A 23 -23.57 12.52 28.42
CA PRO A 23 -24.13 11.62 29.42
C PRO A 23 -24.18 12.32 30.78
N ARG A 24 -25.23 12.05 31.57
CA ARG A 24 -25.39 12.64 32.92
C ARG A 24 -24.24 12.23 33.83
N GLY A 25 -23.76 13.18 34.63
CA GLY A 25 -22.72 12.91 35.65
C GLY A 25 -21.28 12.86 35.12
N ILE A 26 -21.05 13.07 33.84
CA ILE A 26 -19.69 13.12 33.26
C ILE A 26 -19.17 14.55 33.32
N PRO A 27 -18.03 14.82 33.97
CA PRO A 27 -17.45 16.15 34.02
C PRO A 27 -16.90 16.58 32.66
N ARG A 28 -16.95 17.87 32.33
CA ARG A 28 -16.41 18.42 31.07
C ARG A 28 -14.95 18.06 30.83
N SER A 29 -14.16 17.95 31.88
CA SER A 29 -12.74 17.58 31.80
C SER A 29 -12.48 16.17 31.27
N ALA A 30 -13.44 15.25 31.40
CA ALA A 30 -13.38 13.91 30.85
C ALA A 30 -13.77 13.84 29.35
N LEU A 31 -14.38 14.92 28.82
CA LEU A 31 -14.88 14.99 27.45
C LEU A 31 -13.83 15.67 26.57
N GLN A 32 -12.78 14.95 26.22
CA GLN A 32 -11.68 15.46 25.39
C GLN A 32 -11.86 15.02 23.92
N PRO A 33 -11.51 15.87 22.93
CA PRO A 33 -11.47 15.45 21.53
C PRO A 33 -10.63 14.17 21.34
N GLY A 34 -11.16 13.24 20.53
CA GLY A 34 -10.52 11.95 20.28
C GLY A 34 -11.01 10.82 21.16
N ILE A 35 -11.79 11.04 22.24
CA ILE A 35 -12.45 9.97 23.00
C ILE A 35 -13.59 9.36 22.17
N ARG A 36 -13.86 8.07 22.41
CA ARG A 36 -14.96 7.36 21.77
C ARG A 36 -16.17 7.33 22.71
N LEU A 37 -17.34 7.46 22.10
CA LEU A 37 -18.62 7.32 22.81
C LEU A 37 -19.53 6.33 22.07
N LEU A 38 -20.31 5.61 22.81
CA LEU A 38 -21.41 4.79 22.29
C LEU A 38 -22.65 5.67 22.13
N LEU A 39 -23.27 5.65 20.96
CA LEU A 39 -24.30 6.58 20.54
C LEU A 39 -25.51 5.84 19.95
N PRO A 40 -26.74 6.27 20.22
CA PRO A 40 -27.91 5.75 19.53
C PRO A 40 -28.03 6.37 18.12
N PHE A 41 -28.02 5.55 17.08
CA PHE A 41 -28.14 6.00 15.69
C PHE A 41 -29.24 5.18 14.97
N GLY A 42 -30.39 5.76 14.74
CA GLY A 42 -31.56 5.06 14.24
C GLY A 42 -31.97 3.95 15.21
N ARG A 43 -31.93 2.70 14.74
CA ARG A 43 -32.22 1.47 15.53
C ARG A 43 -30.96 0.75 15.98
N ARG A 44 -29.79 1.32 15.76
CA ARG A 44 -28.48 0.73 16.06
C ARG A 44 -27.72 1.60 17.05
N GLU A 45 -26.72 1.03 17.65
CA GLU A 45 -25.71 1.74 18.41
C GLU A 45 -24.44 1.82 17.58
N LEU A 46 -23.80 2.99 17.56
CA LEU A 46 -22.54 3.23 16.85
C LEU A 46 -21.50 3.83 17.80
N VAL A 47 -20.25 3.54 17.53
CA VAL A 47 -19.13 4.19 18.19
C VAL A 47 -18.78 5.44 17.41
N GLY A 48 -18.93 6.61 18.02
CA GLY A 48 -18.50 7.89 17.49
C GLY A 48 -17.26 8.41 18.20
N VAL A 49 -16.51 9.27 17.50
CA VAL A 49 -15.32 9.95 18.05
C VAL A 49 -15.68 11.40 18.33
N LEU A 50 -15.41 11.88 19.55
CA LEU A 50 -15.64 13.26 19.93
C LEU A 50 -14.68 14.19 19.21
N ILE A 51 -15.21 15.23 18.57
CA ILE A 51 -14.47 16.23 17.83
C ILE A 51 -14.41 17.56 18.62
N GLU A 52 -15.54 17.94 19.23
CA GLU A 52 -15.70 19.21 19.92
C GLU A 52 -16.78 19.10 21.02
N VAL A 53 -16.57 19.86 22.10
CA VAL A 53 -17.59 20.10 23.13
C VAL A 53 -18.04 21.55 23.03
N THR A 54 -19.32 21.75 22.83
CA THR A 54 -19.93 23.09 22.63
C THR A 54 -21.19 23.25 23.51
N ASP A 55 -21.69 24.45 23.60
CA ASP A 55 -22.96 24.80 24.28
C ASP A 55 -24.08 25.15 23.27
N ARG A 56 -23.76 25.12 21.95
CA ARG A 56 -24.69 25.48 20.89
C ARG A 56 -24.83 24.34 19.88
N SER A 57 -26.06 24.07 19.46
CA SER A 57 -26.40 23.15 18.39
C SER A 57 -27.37 23.77 17.43
N GLU A 58 -27.24 23.42 16.16
CA GLU A 58 -28.24 23.75 15.13
C GLU A 58 -29.43 22.76 15.14
N VAL A 59 -29.29 21.64 15.89
CA VAL A 59 -30.32 20.64 16.05
C VAL A 59 -31.27 21.08 17.14
N PRO A 60 -32.62 21.08 16.90
CA PRO A 60 -33.61 21.38 17.94
C PRO A 60 -33.44 20.52 19.18
N GLU A 61 -33.66 21.11 20.36
CA GLU A 61 -33.42 20.44 21.65
C GLU A 61 -34.22 19.13 21.81
N ASP A 62 -35.43 19.07 21.31
CA ASP A 62 -36.30 17.89 21.33
C ASP A 62 -35.77 16.73 20.49
N LYS A 63 -34.89 17.01 19.51
CA LYS A 63 -34.26 16.02 18.62
C LYS A 63 -32.85 15.61 19.08
N LEU A 64 -32.25 16.34 20.02
CA LEU A 64 -30.95 16.00 20.58
C LEU A 64 -31.05 14.79 21.49
N LYS A 65 -30.46 13.67 21.06
CA LYS A 65 -30.37 12.44 21.86
C LYS A 65 -29.17 12.47 22.83
N PRO A 66 -29.28 11.86 24.01
CA PRO A 66 -28.14 11.70 24.89
C PRO A 66 -27.16 10.63 24.32
N ALA A 67 -25.86 10.82 24.48
CA ALA A 67 -24.88 9.75 24.30
C ALA A 67 -25.07 8.70 25.41
N LEU A 68 -24.88 7.41 25.05
CA LEU A 68 -25.17 6.30 25.98
C LEU A 68 -24.05 6.11 27.02
N ARG A 69 -22.80 6.13 26.54
CA ARG A 69 -21.65 5.86 27.39
C ARG A 69 -20.36 6.43 26.80
N VAL A 70 -19.47 6.93 27.67
CA VAL A 70 -18.07 7.23 27.34
C VAL A 70 -17.29 5.93 27.41
N LEU A 71 -16.52 5.63 26.35
CA LEU A 71 -15.78 4.36 26.23
C LEU A 71 -14.35 4.46 26.72
N ASP A 72 -13.77 5.65 26.73
CA ASP A 72 -12.35 5.87 27.01
C ASP A 72 -12.16 6.86 28.15
N ALA A 73 -11.26 6.57 29.08
CA ALA A 73 -10.82 7.50 30.12
C ALA A 73 -9.85 8.57 29.57
N LYS A 74 -9.13 8.26 28.49
CA LYS A 74 -8.23 9.16 27.76
C LYS A 74 -8.39 8.90 26.27
N PRO A 75 -8.17 9.93 25.40
CA PRO A 75 -8.25 9.75 23.97
C PRO A 75 -7.33 8.61 23.49
N PRO A 76 -7.83 7.55 22.85
CA PRO A 76 -7.00 6.49 22.29
C PRO A 76 -6.17 6.99 21.10
N MET A 77 -6.64 8.05 20.41
CA MET A 77 -5.96 8.67 19.28
C MET A 77 -5.39 10.04 19.72
N PRO A 78 -4.08 10.26 19.57
CA PRO A 78 -3.46 11.55 19.91
C PRO A 78 -3.89 12.67 18.94
N ALA A 79 -3.78 13.92 19.40
CA ALA A 79 -4.28 15.09 18.68
C ALA A 79 -3.73 15.23 17.24
N HIS A 80 -2.44 14.93 17.02
CA HIS A 80 -1.82 15.00 15.69
C HIS A 80 -2.40 13.96 14.71
N LEU A 81 -2.81 12.78 15.17
CA LEU A 81 -3.49 11.80 14.31
C LEU A 81 -4.95 12.18 14.06
N LEU A 82 -5.62 12.80 15.03
CA LEU A 82 -6.96 13.36 14.82
C LEU A 82 -6.91 14.44 13.72
N GLU A 83 -5.88 15.30 13.77
CA GLU A 83 -5.63 16.33 12.76
C GLU A 83 -5.28 15.72 11.40
N LEU A 84 -4.48 14.64 11.35
CA LEU A 84 -4.21 13.89 10.13
C LEU A 84 -5.52 13.36 9.53
N CYS A 85 -6.43 12.82 10.34
CA CYS A 85 -7.73 12.34 9.87
C CYS A 85 -8.62 13.48 9.34
N ARG A 86 -8.60 14.65 9.98
CA ARG A 86 -9.31 15.85 9.49
C ARG A 86 -8.76 16.29 8.14
N TRP A 87 -7.44 16.41 8.03
CA TRP A 87 -6.78 16.75 6.78
C TRP A 87 -7.11 15.73 5.68
N THR A 88 -7.08 14.44 6.00
CA THR A 88 -7.40 13.36 5.08
C THR A 88 -8.84 13.45 4.58
N ALA A 89 -9.81 13.64 5.48
CA ALA A 89 -11.21 13.79 5.13
C ALA A 89 -11.44 15.00 4.21
N GLN A 90 -10.82 16.12 4.51
CA GLN A 90 -10.92 17.35 3.73
C GLN A 90 -10.25 17.21 2.36
N TYR A 91 -9.01 16.69 2.32
CA TYR A 91 -8.25 16.57 1.08
C TYR A 91 -8.89 15.57 0.11
N TYR A 92 -9.24 14.36 0.59
CA TYR A 92 -9.83 13.32 -0.25
C TYR A 92 -11.35 13.43 -0.34
N GLN A 93 -11.92 14.53 0.14
CA GLN A 93 -13.36 14.79 0.06
C GLN A 93 -14.19 13.61 0.60
N HIS A 94 -13.82 13.10 1.77
CA HIS A 94 -14.46 11.95 2.42
C HIS A 94 -15.08 12.34 3.76
N SER A 95 -16.01 11.52 4.30
CA SER A 95 -16.58 11.82 5.61
C SER A 95 -15.54 11.65 6.71
N LEU A 96 -15.53 12.58 7.68
CA LEU A 96 -14.59 12.50 8.82
C LEU A 96 -14.87 11.26 9.68
N GLY A 97 -16.14 10.89 9.83
CA GLY A 97 -16.52 9.72 10.62
C GLY A 97 -16.02 8.40 10.02
N ASP A 98 -16.15 8.22 8.70
CA ASP A 98 -15.57 7.06 8.04
C ASP A 98 -14.04 7.11 8.07
N THR A 99 -13.43 8.28 7.88
CA THR A 99 -11.96 8.43 7.95
C THR A 99 -11.42 8.00 9.30
N LEU A 100 -12.03 8.44 10.40
CA LEU A 100 -11.66 8.01 11.76
C LEU A 100 -11.94 6.53 11.99
N SER A 101 -13.02 6.00 11.42
CA SER A 101 -13.32 4.58 11.48
C SER A 101 -12.23 3.75 10.78
N TRP A 102 -11.73 4.19 9.62
CA TRP A 102 -10.60 3.53 8.94
C TRP A 102 -9.29 3.60 9.74
N ALA A 103 -9.07 4.68 10.48
CA ALA A 103 -7.87 4.89 11.28
C ALA A 103 -7.83 4.04 12.56
N LEU A 104 -8.98 3.59 13.06
CA LEU A 104 -9.10 2.79 14.27
C LEU A 104 -9.11 1.27 13.97
N PRO A 105 -8.47 0.43 14.81
CA PRO A 105 -8.65 -1.01 14.78
C PRO A 105 -10.12 -1.44 14.88
N ASN A 106 -10.48 -2.56 14.26
CA ASN A 106 -11.87 -3.04 14.18
C ASN A 106 -12.51 -3.21 15.57
N LEU A 107 -11.81 -3.80 16.54
CA LEU A 107 -12.30 -3.98 17.90
C LEU A 107 -12.61 -2.64 18.60
N LEU A 108 -11.80 -1.61 18.34
CA LEU A 108 -12.09 -0.28 18.90
C LEU A 108 -13.34 0.34 18.27
N ARG A 109 -13.60 0.08 16.98
CA ARG A 109 -14.86 0.49 16.31
C ARG A 109 -16.09 -0.21 16.87
N GLN A 110 -15.92 -1.41 17.43
CA GLN A 110 -16.97 -2.20 18.07
C GLN A 110 -17.20 -1.83 19.55
N GLY A 111 -16.41 -0.90 20.11
CA GLY A 111 -16.54 -0.43 21.48
C GLY A 111 -15.69 -1.18 22.51
N GLU A 112 -14.80 -2.06 22.06
CA GLU A 112 -13.83 -2.70 22.96
C GLU A 112 -12.93 -1.66 23.65
N PRO A 113 -12.49 -1.93 24.90
CA PRO A 113 -11.59 -1.04 25.64
C PRO A 113 -10.27 -0.80 24.88
N ALA A 114 -9.79 0.46 24.90
CA ALA A 114 -8.49 0.81 24.34
C ALA A 114 -7.35 0.56 25.36
N GLU A 115 -7.34 -0.63 25.93
CA GLU A 115 -6.38 -1.05 26.95
C GLU A 115 -5.66 -2.33 26.54
N ALA A 116 -4.36 -2.38 26.87
CA ALA A 116 -3.57 -3.58 26.65
C ALA A 116 -4.14 -4.73 27.49
N ARG A 117 -4.10 -5.94 26.92
CA ARG A 117 -4.57 -7.13 27.61
C ARG A 117 -3.80 -7.32 28.90
N GLN A 118 -4.51 -7.47 29.99
CA GLN A 118 -3.90 -7.86 31.25
C GLN A 118 -3.66 -9.37 31.21
N GLN A 119 -2.41 -9.79 31.29
CA GLN A 119 -2.05 -11.19 31.47
C GLN A 119 -1.93 -11.52 32.95
N ARG A 120 -2.46 -12.66 33.30
CA ARG A 120 -2.37 -13.20 34.64
C ARG A 120 -1.11 -14.06 34.72
N PHE A 121 -0.18 -13.66 35.61
CA PHE A 121 1.01 -14.44 35.92
C PHE A 121 0.88 -15.02 37.31
N TRP A 122 1.23 -16.28 37.43
CA TRP A 122 1.25 -16.98 38.68
C TRP A 122 2.70 -17.15 39.15
N HIS A 123 2.95 -16.80 40.38
CA HIS A 123 4.27 -16.89 41.03
C HIS A 123 4.20 -17.82 42.24
N ALA A 124 5.25 -18.58 42.44
CA ALA A 124 5.44 -19.25 43.71
C ALA A 124 5.83 -18.24 44.79
N THR A 125 5.21 -18.25 45.95
CA THR A 125 5.61 -17.38 47.07
C THR A 125 6.95 -17.82 47.66
N ALA A 126 7.69 -16.87 48.27
CA ALA A 126 8.98 -17.17 48.90
C ALA A 126 8.89 -18.28 50.00
N GLN A 127 7.74 -18.40 50.62
CA GLN A 127 7.48 -19.37 51.69
C GLN A 127 6.98 -20.73 51.15
N SER A 128 6.73 -20.87 49.85
CA SER A 128 6.21 -22.10 49.28
C SER A 128 7.24 -23.23 49.28
N SER A 129 6.83 -24.45 49.71
CA SER A 129 7.64 -25.65 49.65
C SER A 129 6.92 -26.77 48.91
N LEU A 130 7.63 -27.59 48.15
CA LEU A 130 7.06 -28.80 47.53
C LEU A 130 6.76 -29.88 48.54
N ASP A 131 7.35 -29.81 49.76
CA ASP A 131 7.15 -30.72 50.84
C ASP A 131 6.08 -30.22 51.86
N ASP A 132 5.32 -29.21 51.49
CA ASP A 132 4.22 -28.70 52.28
C ASP A 132 3.21 -29.83 52.57
N PRO A 133 2.91 -30.15 53.87
CA PRO A 133 1.99 -31.22 54.22
C PRO A 133 0.61 -31.11 53.57
N ARG A 134 0.16 -29.88 53.26
CA ARG A 134 -1.10 -29.61 52.59
C ARG A 134 -1.13 -30.03 51.11
N LEU A 135 0.03 -30.41 50.54
CA LEU A 135 0.17 -30.91 49.15
C LEU A 135 0.31 -32.45 49.10
N ALA A 136 0.41 -33.15 50.22
CA ALA A 136 0.66 -34.60 50.29
C ALA A 136 -0.38 -35.43 49.50
N ARG A 137 -1.64 -34.98 49.47
CA ARG A 137 -2.75 -35.63 48.73
C ARG A 137 -3.21 -34.88 47.50
N ALA A 138 -2.41 -33.91 46.97
CA ALA A 138 -2.76 -33.05 45.86
C ALA A 138 -1.67 -33.03 44.77
N PRO A 139 -1.46 -34.13 44.00
CA PRO A 139 -0.35 -34.27 43.06
C PRO A 139 -0.38 -33.19 41.95
N ARG A 140 -1.57 -32.78 41.47
CA ARG A 140 -1.70 -31.72 40.45
C ARG A 140 -1.28 -30.35 40.98
N GLN A 141 -1.59 -30.02 42.23
CA GLN A 141 -1.16 -28.77 42.85
C GLN A 141 0.37 -28.78 43.07
N ARG A 142 0.94 -29.92 43.48
CA ARG A 142 2.39 -30.09 43.63
C ARG A 142 3.12 -29.93 42.29
N GLN A 143 2.58 -30.49 41.22
CA GLN A 143 3.10 -30.30 39.86
C GLN A 143 3.05 -28.84 39.44
N ALA A 144 1.93 -28.16 39.65
CA ALA A 144 1.78 -26.74 39.33
C ALA A 144 2.81 -25.88 40.09
N LEU A 145 2.96 -26.14 41.39
CA LEU A 145 3.94 -25.42 42.21
C LEU A 145 5.39 -25.70 41.76
N ALA A 146 5.71 -26.92 41.34
CA ALA A 146 7.04 -27.26 40.82
C ALA A 146 7.39 -26.47 39.55
N ILE A 147 6.43 -26.35 38.64
CA ILE A 147 6.59 -25.55 37.44
C ILE A 147 6.80 -24.06 37.78
N LEU A 148 5.99 -23.53 38.70
CA LEU A 148 6.10 -22.12 39.11
C LEU A 148 7.44 -21.81 39.80
N LYS A 149 7.98 -22.75 40.57
CA LYS A 149 9.31 -22.61 41.21
C LYS A 149 10.48 -22.62 40.23
N GLN A 150 10.33 -23.29 39.10
CA GLN A 150 11.34 -23.26 38.00
C GLN A 150 11.35 -21.95 37.25
N HIS A 151 10.31 -21.10 37.42
CA HIS A 151 10.14 -19.83 36.69
C HIS A 151 9.99 -18.66 37.68
N PRO A 152 11.12 -18.12 38.21
CA PRO A 152 11.08 -17.06 39.24
C PRO A 152 10.32 -15.80 38.82
N HIS A 153 10.27 -15.53 37.51
CA HIS A 153 9.55 -14.37 36.93
C HIS A 153 8.05 -14.64 36.71
N GLY A 154 7.53 -15.80 37.15
CA GLY A 154 6.14 -16.22 36.99
C GLY A 154 5.84 -16.88 35.65
N VAL A 155 4.73 -17.59 35.58
CA VAL A 155 4.23 -18.29 34.40
C VAL A 155 2.87 -17.71 34.01
N SER A 156 2.66 -17.43 32.76
CA SER A 156 1.37 -16.93 32.27
C SER A 156 0.28 -18.01 32.43
N HIS A 157 -0.94 -17.56 32.73
CA HIS A 157 -2.09 -18.47 32.83
C HIS A 157 -2.32 -19.27 31.53
N GLU A 158 -2.02 -18.68 30.36
CA GLU A 158 -2.13 -19.34 29.06
C GLU A 158 -1.13 -20.48 28.90
N LEU A 159 0.14 -20.26 29.30
CA LEU A 159 1.17 -21.31 29.27
C LEU A 159 0.87 -22.43 30.25
N LEU A 160 0.34 -22.11 31.43
CA LEU A 160 -0.09 -23.13 32.40
C LEU A 160 -1.23 -23.99 31.87
N ASN A 161 -2.19 -23.40 31.15
CA ASN A 161 -3.26 -24.14 30.48
C ASN A 161 -2.71 -25.07 29.37
N GLN A 162 -1.72 -24.63 28.61
CA GLN A 162 -1.04 -25.48 27.60
C GLN A 162 -0.31 -26.66 28.28
N LEU A 163 0.23 -26.45 29.45
CA LEU A 163 0.86 -27.48 30.30
C LEU A 163 -0.17 -28.33 31.08
N GLN A 164 -1.46 -28.21 30.75
CA GLN A 164 -2.58 -28.93 31.36
C GLN A 164 -2.75 -28.65 32.86
N ILE A 165 -2.30 -27.54 33.37
CA ILE A 165 -2.54 -27.06 34.73
C ILE A 165 -3.87 -26.30 34.75
N ASN A 166 -4.87 -26.85 35.41
CA ASN A 166 -6.20 -26.24 35.49
C ASN A 166 -6.24 -25.07 36.48
N LYS A 167 -7.18 -24.17 36.26
CA LYS A 167 -7.39 -22.98 37.08
C LYS A 167 -7.69 -23.32 38.54
N ASP A 168 -8.49 -24.35 38.78
CA ASP A 168 -8.89 -24.77 40.14
C ASP A 168 -7.68 -25.14 41.01
N SER A 169 -6.68 -25.82 40.42
CA SER A 169 -5.44 -26.14 41.13
C SER A 169 -4.64 -24.89 41.52
N LEU A 170 -4.65 -23.85 40.69
CA LEU A 170 -3.97 -22.58 40.96
C LEU A 170 -4.72 -21.76 42.01
N ASP A 171 -6.04 -21.70 41.92
CA ASP A 171 -6.89 -21.01 42.92
C ASP A 171 -6.75 -21.64 44.31
N LEU A 172 -6.76 -22.98 44.39
CA LEU A 172 -6.53 -23.70 45.65
C LEU A 172 -5.09 -23.49 46.21
N LEU A 173 -4.08 -23.38 45.33
CA LEU A 173 -2.71 -23.03 45.77
C LEU A 173 -2.63 -21.60 46.30
N LYS A 174 -3.40 -20.69 45.72
CA LYS A 174 -3.53 -19.30 46.15
C LYS A 174 -4.19 -19.20 47.50
N GLU A 175 -5.30 -19.93 47.74
CA GLU A 175 -5.97 -20.02 49.05
C GLU A 175 -5.03 -20.56 50.14
N LYS A 176 -4.13 -21.48 49.80
CA LYS A 176 -3.08 -21.98 50.67
C LYS A 176 -1.91 -21.02 50.89
N GLY A 177 -1.87 -19.86 50.20
CA GLY A 177 -0.79 -18.89 50.28
C GLY A 177 0.53 -19.37 49.65
N LEU A 178 0.51 -20.43 48.82
CA LEU A 178 1.69 -21.00 48.18
C LEU A 178 2.01 -20.38 46.84
N VAL A 179 1.02 -19.71 46.22
CA VAL A 179 1.19 -18.97 44.96
C VAL A 179 0.46 -17.63 45.04
N GLU A 180 0.95 -16.67 44.26
CA GLU A 180 0.36 -15.36 44.08
C GLU A 180 -0.02 -15.15 42.64
N LEU A 181 -1.15 -14.46 42.44
CA LEU A 181 -1.60 -14.01 41.12
C LEU A 181 -1.20 -12.55 40.93
N GLU A 182 -0.30 -12.31 40.04
CA GLU A 182 0.03 -10.97 39.58
C GLU A 182 -0.66 -10.72 38.25
N VAL A 183 -1.36 -9.58 38.17
CA VAL A 183 -1.94 -9.11 36.90
C VAL A 183 -0.97 -8.10 36.32
N ARG A 184 -0.24 -8.54 35.30
CA ARG A 184 0.65 -7.65 34.55
C ARG A 184 -0.02 -7.21 33.25
N ARG A 185 0.19 -5.98 32.86
CA ARG A 185 0.04 -5.63 31.44
C ARG A 185 1.02 -6.49 30.68
N HIS A 186 0.68 -6.91 29.47
CA HIS A 186 1.58 -7.68 28.62
C HIS A 186 2.79 -6.79 28.30
N SER A 187 3.72 -6.69 29.23
CA SER A 187 4.99 -5.99 29.06
C SER A 187 6.04 -7.04 28.70
N THR A 188 6.72 -6.80 27.60
CA THR A 188 7.93 -7.55 27.25
C THR A 188 8.97 -7.33 28.36
N PRO A 189 9.74 -8.36 28.75
CA PRO A 189 10.79 -8.19 29.76
C PRO A 189 11.73 -7.04 29.40
N PRO A 190 12.33 -6.38 30.40
CA PRO A 190 13.33 -5.34 30.19
C PRO A 190 14.42 -5.86 29.26
N ARG A 191 14.92 -5.00 28.38
CA ARG A 191 16.04 -5.35 27.50
C ARG A 191 17.29 -5.61 28.31
N GLU A 192 17.87 -6.77 28.12
CA GLU A 192 19.26 -7.02 28.46
C GLU A 192 20.13 -6.76 27.23
N GLY A 193 21.00 -5.76 27.30
CA GLY A 193 21.94 -5.39 26.21
C GLY A 193 21.54 -4.16 25.39
N GLY A 194 22.36 -3.85 24.38
CA GLY A 194 22.17 -2.71 23.46
C GLY A 194 21.08 -2.94 22.42
N TRP A 195 20.84 -1.94 21.56
CA TRP A 195 19.83 -1.99 20.52
C TRP A 195 20.11 -3.01 19.40
N LEU A 196 21.37 -3.40 19.19
CA LEU A 196 21.81 -4.26 18.11
C LEU A 196 21.98 -5.71 18.57
N ALA A 197 21.31 -6.63 17.88
CA ALA A 197 21.57 -8.08 17.96
C ALA A 197 22.67 -8.53 16.99
N GLN A 198 22.84 -7.82 15.88
CA GLN A 198 23.86 -8.04 14.86
C GLN A 198 24.60 -6.73 14.55
N ALA A 199 25.90 -6.81 14.38
CA ALA A 199 26.73 -5.66 14.01
C ALA A 199 26.27 -5.00 12.70
N GLU A 200 26.47 -3.69 12.61
CA GLU A 200 26.18 -2.92 11.40
C GLU A 200 27.16 -3.24 10.28
N LEU A 201 26.66 -3.21 9.05
CA LEU A 201 27.53 -3.31 7.89
C LEU A 201 28.18 -1.94 7.63
N PRO A 202 29.42 -1.89 7.15
CA PRO A 202 30.07 -0.64 6.79
C PRO A 202 29.35 0.02 5.62
N LEU A 203 29.01 1.30 5.77
CA LEU A 203 28.41 2.09 4.71
C LEU A 203 29.48 2.51 3.69
N ASN A 204 29.15 2.40 2.41
CA ASN A 204 29.93 3.03 1.35
C ASN A 204 29.81 4.56 1.40
N PRO A 205 30.62 5.33 0.63
CA PRO A 205 30.58 6.80 0.69
C PRO A 205 29.20 7.40 0.40
N GLU A 206 28.45 6.89 -0.60
CA GLU A 206 27.12 7.38 -0.95
C GLU A 206 26.09 7.07 0.15
N GLN A 207 26.10 5.87 0.70
CA GLN A 207 25.24 5.45 1.81
C GLN A 207 25.54 6.27 3.06
N ARG A 208 26.83 6.53 3.35
CA ARG A 208 27.25 7.37 4.49
C ARG A 208 26.75 8.80 4.33
N ALA A 209 26.92 9.40 3.15
CA ALA A 209 26.42 10.74 2.87
C ALA A 209 24.89 10.82 3.05
N ALA A 210 24.16 9.81 2.57
CA ALA A 210 22.71 9.73 2.74
C ALA A 210 22.31 9.59 4.23
N PHE A 211 22.99 8.73 4.96
CA PHE A 211 22.80 8.54 6.40
C PHE A 211 23.02 9.85 7.17
N GLU A 212 24.15 10.53 6.93
CA GLU A 212 24.49 11.78 7.62
C GLU A 212 23.50 12.91 7.31
N ALA A 213 23.05 13.03 6.06
CA ALA A 213 22.06 14.04 5.66
C ALA A 213 20.75 13.87 6.43
N VAL A 214 20.23 12.64 6.55
CA VAL A 214 19.00 12.38 7.31
C VAL A 214 19.24 12.53 8.80
N ARG A 215 20.37 12.06 9.33
CA ARG A 215 20.75 12.19 10.74
C ARG A 215 20.81 13.65 11.17
N ALA A 216 21.38 14.52 10.34
CA ALA A 216 21.48 15.95 10.62
C ALA A 216 20.12 16.65 10.71
N SER A 217 19.05 16.06 10.16
CA SER A 217 17.69 16.61 10.21
C SER A 217 16.86 16.11 11.41
N HIS A 218 17.41 15.29 12.29
CA HIS A 218 16.71 14.83 13.47
C HIS A 218 16.26 16.01 14.35
N GLY A 219 14.98 16.00 14.72
CA GLY A 219 14.36 17.08 15.51
C GLY A 219 13.53 18.08 14.71
N GLY A 220 13.42 17.89 13.37
CA GLY A 220 12.59 18.71 12.50
C GLY A 220 11.99 17.91 11.34
N PHE A 221 10.98 18.48 10.69
CA PHE A 221 10.40 17.91 9.47
C PHE A 221 11.32 18.17 8.27
N HIS A 222 11.82 17.10 7.68
CA HIS A 222 12.50 17.11 6.38
C HIS A 222 12.07 15.89 5.59
N CYS A 223 11.88 16.06 4.30
CA CYS A 223 11.59 14.96 3.39
C CYS A 223 12.80 14.67 2.51
N PHE A 224 13.22 13.39 2.48
CA PHE A 224 14.30 12.91 1.62
C PHE A 224 13.78 11.84 0.67
N LEU A 225 14.24 11.89 -0.59
CA LEU A 225 14.07 10.84 -1.58
C LEU A 225 15.40 10.08 -1.71
N LEU A 226 15.45 8.86 -1.18
CA LEU A 226 16.61 7.96 -1.33
C LEU A 226 16.42 7.13 -2.61
N ALA A 227 16.98 7.64 -3.69
CA ALA A 227 16.93 7.05 -5.00
C ALA A 227 18.17 6.18 -5.23
N GLY A 228 18.02 4.87 -5.10
CA GLY A 228 19.16 3.94 -5.20
C GLY A 228 18.88 2.77 -6.12
N VAL A 229 19.81 2.44 -6.99
CA VAL A 229 19.68 1.28 -7.89
C VAL A 229 19.34 0.00 -7.12
N THR A 230 18.70 -0.96 -7.79
CA THR A 230 18.40 -2.25 -7.16
C THR A 230 19.68 -2.90 -6.62
N GLY A 231 19.68 -3.25 -5.34
CA GLY A 231 20.87 -3.81 -4.68
C GLY A 231 21.88 -2.76 -4.19
N SER A 232 21.56 -1.46 -4.19
CA SER A 232 22.44 -0.40 -3.65
C SER A 232 22.57 -0.38 -2.13
N GLY A 233 21.85 -1.24 -1.40
CA GLY A 233 21.90 -1.30 0.05
C GLY A 233 21.06 -0.25 0.78
N LYS A 234 20.00 0.30 0.17
CA LYS A 234 19.03 1.22 0.83
C LYS A 234 18.61 0.73 2.21
N THR A 235 18.35 -0.57 2.33
CA THR A 235 17.92 -1.17 3.60
C THR A 235 18.94 -0.99 4.72
N GLU A 236 20.25 -1.03 4.44
CA GLU A 236 21.27 -0.80 5.47
C GLU A 236 21.23 0.64 5.98
N VAL A 237 20.99 1.62 5.09
CA VAL A 237 20.79 3.01 5.48
C VAL A 237 19.58 3.14 6.41
N TYR A 238 18.46 2.46 6.08
CA TYR A 238 17.28 2.44 6.95
C TYR A 238 17.59 1.88 8.34
N LEU A 239 18.26 0.72 8.39
CA LEU A 239 18.56 0.04 9.65
C LEU A 239 19.45 0.92 10.56
N GLN A 240 20.44 1.60 10.01
CA GLN A 240 21.30 2.48 10.79
C GLN A 240 20.58 3.76 11.26
N LEU A 241 19.70 4.35 10.43
CA LEU A 241 18.84 5.48 10.84
C LEU A 241 17.85 5.07 11.95
N ILE A 242 17.28 3.86 11.86
CA ILE A 242 16.41 3.32 12.91
C ILE A 242 17.21 3.17 14.21
N ARG A 243 18.43 2.61 14.16
CA ARG A 243 19.28 2.49 15.37
C ARG A 243 19.51 3.84 16.04
N GLU A 244 19.84 4.90 15.27
CA GLU A 244 20.00 6.26 15.81
C GLU A 244 18.69 6.75 16.46
N THR A 245 17.55 6.53 15.79
CA THR A 245 16.22 6.90 16.30
C THR A 245 15.93 6.20 17.64
N LEU A 246 16.23 4.90 17.74
CA LEU A 246 16.04 4.11 18.96
C LEU A 246 17.02 4.55 20.06
N ALA A 247 18.27 4.84 19.73
CA ALA A 247 19.27 5.34 20.67
C ALA A 247 18.86 6.70 21.27
N ALA A 248 18.12 7.52 20.50
CA ALA A 248 17.52 8.78 20.98
C ALA A 248 16.22 8.54 21.79
N GLY A 249 15.85 7.31 22.11
CA GLY A 249 14.63 6.95 22.86
C GLY A 249 13.34 7.19 22.09
N ARG A 250 13.39 7.28 20.76
CA ARG A 250 12.25 7.51 19.88
C ARG A 250 11.84 6.25 19.13
N GLN A 251 10.68 6.29 18.50
CA GLN A 251 10.09 5.18 17.74
C GLN A 251 10.21 5.43 16.23
N ALA A 252 10.36 4.35 15.45
CA ALA A 252 10.38 4.41 14.01
C ALA A 252 9.12 3.76 13.41
N LEU A 253 8.54 4.40 12.38
CA LEU A 253 7.47 3.83 11.53
C LEU A 253 8.04 3.50 10.16
N VAL A 254 7.89 2.24 9.75
CA VAL A 254 8.35 1.75 8.44
C VAL A 254 7.14 1.25 7.66
N LEU A 255 6.82 1.92 6.57
CA LEU A 255 5.79 1.51 5.63
C LEU A 255 6.42 0.68 4.51
N ILE A 256 5.88 -0.51 4.28
CA ILE A 256 6.34 -1.46 3.26
C ILE A 256 5.14 -1.88 2.41
N PRO A 257 5.27 -2.02 1.07
CA PRO A 257 4.20 -2.56 0.24
C PRO A 257 3.75 -3.95 0.72
N GLU A 258 2.45 -4.23 0.60
CA GLU A 258 1.84 -5.46 1.13
C GLU A 258 2.54 -6.74 0.63
N ILE A 259 2.99 -6.73 -0.63
CA ILE A 259 3.69 -7.87 -1.25
C ILE A 259 5.11 -8.06 -0.68
N ASN A 260 5.75 -7.01 -0.18
CA ASN A 260 7.12 -7.03 0.34
C ASN A 260 7.17 -7.37 1.84
N LEU A 261 6.05 -7.41 2.53
CA LEU A 261 5.98 -7.74 3.96
C LEU A 261 6.02 -9.27 4.18
N GLY A 262 7.02 -9.91 3.60
CA GLY A 262 7.27 -11.35 3.77
C GLY A 262 8.16 -11.67 4.97
N PRO A 263 8.23 -12.96 5.36
CA PRO A 263 9.07 -13.42 6.47
C PRO A 263 10.53 -13.00 6.37
N GLN A 264 11.07 -12.90 5.15
CA GLN A 264 12.47 -12.50 4.91
C GLN A 264 12.75 -11.04 5.27
N THR A 265 11.78 -10.15 4.99
CA THR A 265 11.92 -8.73 5.32
C THR A 265 11.88 -8.54 6.83
N LEU A 266 10.91 -9.16 7.49
CA LEU A 266 10.80 -9.13 8.95
C LEU A 266 12.05 -9.68 9.64
N ALA A 267 12.53 -10.86 9.20
CA ALA A 267 13.72 -11.50 9.75
C ALA A 267 15.00 -10.63 9.65
N ARG A 268 15.06 -9.66 8.72
CA ARG A 268 16.17 -8.70 8.66
C ARG A 268 16.14 -7.73 9.83
N PHE A 269 14.97 -7.21 10.20
CA PHE A 269 14.80 -6.33 11.35
C PHE A 269 14.99 -7.10 12.66
N GLU A 270 14.41 -8.27 12.80
CA GLU A 270 14.52 -9.12 14.00
C GLU A 270 15.97 -9.57 14.25
N ARG A 271 16.72 -9.90 13.20
CA ARG A 271 18.14 -10.25 13.33
C ARG A 271 19.02 -9.05 13.66
N ARG A 272 18.65 -7.84 13.19
CA ARG A 272 19.43 -6.63 13.42
C ARG A 272 19.22 -6.05 14.81
N PHE A 273 18.00 -6.07 15.32
CA PHE A 273 17.64 -5.31 16.51
C PHE A 273 17.17 -6.20 17.67
N ASN A 274 17.67 -5.87 18.85
CA ASN A 274 17.07 -6.25 20.13
C ASN A 274 15.93 -5.28 20.45
N ALA A 275 14.93 -5.17 19.58
CA ALA A 275 13.86 -4.19 19.67
C ALA A 275 12.49 -4.88 19.60
N ARG A 276 11.49 -4.31 20.27
CA ARG A 276 10.12 -4.77 20.09
C ARG A 276 9.55 -4.22 18.80
N ILE A 277 9.22 -5.11 17.87
CA ILE A 277 8.66 -4.78 16.57
C ILE A 277 7.17 -5.07 16.59
N ALA A 278 6.35 -4.03 16.34
CA ALA A 278 4.92 -4.17 16.11
C ALA A 278 4.66 -4.31 14.61
N LEU A 279 4.00 -5.42 14.21
CA LEU A 279 3.62 -5.67 12.83
C LEU A 279 2.17 -5.30 12.59
N LEU A 280 1.88 -4.66 11.44
CA LEU A 280 0.53 -4.24 11.05
C LEU A 280 0.27 -4.54 9.57
N HIS A 281 -0.43 -5.64 9.30
CA HIS A 281 -0.79 -6.08 7.94
C HIS A 281 -2.16 -6.74 7.88
N SER A 282 -2.64 -7.01 6.66
CA SER A 282 -4.00 -7.52 6.41
C SER A 282 -4.27 -8.93 6.96
N ALA A 283 -3.24 -9.77 7.10
CA ALA A 283 -3.37 -11.15 7.59
C ALA A 283 -3.45 -11.30 9.13
N LEU A 284 -3.29 -10.21 9.89
CA LEU A 284 -3.47 -10.23 11.35
C LEU A 284 -4.93 -10.39 11.73
N THR A 285 -5.19 -11.14 12.79
CA THR A 285 -6.48 -11.12 13.47
C THR A 285 -6.77 -9.75 14.05
N ASP A 286 -8.04 -9.43 14.28
CA ASP A 286 -8.45 -8.15 14.86
C ASP A 286 -7.80 -7.92 16.23
N ARG A 287 -7.58 -8.99 17.01
CA ARG A 287 -6.94 -8.91 18.32
C ARG A 287 -5.45 -8.62 18.22
N GLU A 288 -4.71 -9.34 17.40
CA GLU A 288 -3.28 -9.09 17.15
C GLU A 288 -3.04 -7.66 16.66
N ARG A 289 -3.91 -7.18 15.75
CA ARG A 289 -3.87 -5.82 15.24
C ARG A 289 -4.08 -4.79 16.36
N LEU A 290 -5.05 -5.01 17.26
CA LEU A 290 -5.29 -4.12 18.38
C LEU A 290 -4.10 -4.13 19.35
N ASP A 291 -3.55 -5.29 19.68
CA ASP A 291 -2.41 -5.41 20.59
C ASP A 291 -1.15 -4.72 20.03
N ALA A 292 -0.85 -4.88 18.73
CA ALA A 292 0.23 -4.19 18.07
C ALA A 292 0.03 -2.66 18.06
N TRP A 293 -1.19 -2.22 17.78
CA TRP A 293 -1.56 -0.80 17.76
C TRP A 293 -1.42 -0.16 19.15
N LEU A 294 -1.87 -0.85 20.20
CA LEU A 294 -1.75 -0.41 21.60
C LEU A 294 -0.28 -0.37 22.05
N ALA A 295 0.51 -1.38 21.70
CA ALA A 295 1.93 -1.42 22.01
C ALA A 295 2.70 -0.24 21.40
N ALA A 296 2.35 0.15 20.18
CA ALA A 296 2.92 1.34 19.54
C ALA A 296 2.49 2.63 20.23
N ARG A 297 1.17 2.79 20.52
CA ARG A 297 0.60 3.94 21.22
C ARG A 297 1.20 4.14 22.60
N ASP A 298 1.37 3.08 23.35
CA ASP A 298 1.87 3.16 24.73
C ASP A 298 3.40 3.26 24.79
N GLY A 299 4.07 3.16 23.63
CA GLY A 299 5.53 3.27 23.49
C GLY A 299 6.27 2.01 23.93
N GLU A 300 5.57 0.89 23.98
CA GLU A 300 6.14 -0.43 24.26
C GLU A 300 6.81 -1.03 23.00
N ALA A 301 6.25 -0.79 21.82
CA ALA A 301 6.91 -1.10 20.57
C ALA A 301 7.88 0.03 20.17
N ASP A 302 9.07 -0.35 19.75
CA ASP A 302 10.14 0.58 19.34
C ASP A 302 10.11 0.85 17.84
N ILE A 303 9.79 -0.19 17.07
CA ILE A 303 9.68 -0.15 15.62
C ILE A 303 8.27 -0.62 15.25
N VAL A 304 7.59 0.16 14.43
CA VAL A 304 6.32 -0.24 13.83
C VAL A 304 6.57 -0.50 12.34
N ILE A 305 6.31 -1.72 11.89
CA ILE A 305 6.41 -2.09 10.47
C ILE A 305 5.04 -2.47 9.98
N GLY A 306 4.63 -1.92 8.86
CA GLY A 306 3.34 -2.31 8.32
C GLY A 306 3.06 -1.82 6.91
N THR A 307 1.89 -2.20 6.44
CA THR A 307 1.40 -1.77 5.14
C THR A 307 0.73 -0.41 5.24
N ARG A 308 0.09 0.02 4.19
CA ARG A 308 -0.64 1.28 4.07
C ARG A 308 -1.42 1.72 5.33
N SER A 309 -2.14 0.80 5.97
CA SER A 309 -2.96 1.12 7.15
C SER A 309 -2.15 1.41 8.42
N ALA A 310 -0.89 0.97 8.49
CA ALA A 310 -0.01 1.26 9.62
C ALA A 310 0.26 2.76 9.79
N LEU A 311 0.01 3.53 8.75
CA LEU A 311 0.10 4.99 8.78
C LEU A 311 -0.75 5.65 9.87
N PHE A 312 -1.86 5.04 10.28
CA PHE A 312 -2.75 5.59 11.31
C PHE A 312 -2.45 5.03 12.72
N THR A 313 -1.35 4.31 12.89
CA THR A 313 -0.95 3.79 14.20
C THR A 313 -0.30 4.89 15.03
N PRO A 314 -0.80 5.17 16.24
CA PRO A 314 -0.19 6.20 17.08
C PRO A 314 1.20 5.77 17.57
N LEU A 315 2.11 6.71 17.61
CA LEU A 315 3.41 6.56 18.24
C LEU A 315 3.49 7.51 19.44
N LYS A 316 3.98 7.00 20.56
CA LYS A 316 4.16 7.80 21.77
C LYS A 316 5.31 8.81 21.63
N ARG A 317 6.37 8.40 20.95
CA ARG A 317 7.61 9.16 20.77
C ARG A 317 8.08 9.05 19.31
N PRO A 318 7.36 9.60 18.33
CA PRO A 318 7.75 9.50 16.93
C PRO A 318 9.14 10.09 16.68
N GLY A 319 9.95 9.48 15.86
CA GLY A 319 11.32 9.93 15.56
C GLY A 319 11.70 9.85 14.10
N LEU A 320 11.16 8.88 13.35
CA LEU A 320 11.48 8.66 11.94
C LEU A 320 10.33 7.95 11.23
N ILE A 321 10.02 8.38 10.02
CA ILE A 321 9.10 7.67 9.12
C ILE A 321 9.89 7.23 7.88
N ILE A 322 9.76 5.95 7.51
CA ILE A 322 10.35 5.39 6.29
C ILE A 322 9.23 4.84 5.42
N VAL A 323 9.25 5.17 4.14
CA VAL A 323 8.36 4.59 3.12
C VAL A 323 9.23 3.88 2.11
N ASP A 324 9.30 2.56 2.20
CA ASP A 324 10.07 1.75 1.26
C ASP A 324 9.28 1.49 -0.01
N GLU A 325 9.97 1.42 -1.16
CA GLU A 325 9.36 1.30 -2.49
C GLU A 325 8.20 2.31 -2.68
N GLU A 326 8.49 3.60 -2.44
CA GLU A 326 7.49 4.70 -2.36
C GLU A 326 6.60 4.84 -3.62
N HIS A 327 7.10 4.34 -4.77
CA HIS A 327 6.42 4.33 -6.05
C HIS A 327 5.31 3.26 -6.14
N ASP A 328 5.23 2.33 -5.16
CA ASP A 328 4.33 1.19 -5.27
C ASP A 328 2.85 1.61 -5.26
N ALA A 329 2.11 1.16 -6.28
CA ALA A 329 0.69 1.47 -6.43
C ALA A 329 -0.19 0.97 -5.26
N SER A 330 0.28 0.00 -4.46
CA SER A 330 -0.46 -0.51 -3.29
C SER A 330 -0.59 0.52 -2.17
N TYR A 331 0.19 1.60 -2.19
CA TYR A 331 0.03 2.71 -1.26
C TYR A 331 -1.25 3.54 -1.50
N LYS A 332 -1.85 3.47 -2.70
CA LYS A 332 -3.16 4.05 -2.95
C LYS A 332 -4.27 3.07 -2.58
N GLN A 333 -5.18 3.50 -1.70
CA GLN A 333 -6.41 2.75 -1.40
C GLN A 333 -7.38 2.85 -2.57
N GLN A 334 -7.91 1.71 -3.03
CA GLN A 334 -8.81 1.66 -4.18
C GLN A 334 -10.29 1.69 -3.79
N ASP A 335 -10.63 1.27 -2.58
CA ASP A 335 -12.00 1.18 -2.07
C ASP A 335 -12.19 2.02 -0.80
N GLY A 336 -13.41 2.52 -0.59
CA GLY A 336 -13.75 3.36 0.57
C GLY A 336 -12.99 4.69 0.57
N LEU A 337 -12.24 4.97 1.61
CA LEU A 337 -11.37 6.14 1.72
C LEU A 337 -10.15 5.99 0.79
N ARG A 338 -10.15 6.67 -0.35
CA ARG A 338 -9.16 6.52 -1.43
C ARG A 338 -7.90 7.38 -1.23
N TYR A 339 -7.27 7.25 -0.08
CA TYR A 339 -6.04 7.99 0.23
C TYR A 339 -4.78 7.34 -0.36
N HIS A 340 -3.72 8.12 -0.51
CA HIS A 340 -2.38 7.64 -0.86
C HIS A 340 -1.48 7.68 0.38
N ALA A 341 -1.01 6.52 0.85
CA ALA A 341 -0.28 6.42 2.12
C ALA A 341 1.08 7.13 2.09
N ARG A 342 1.81 7.15 0.96
CA ARG A 342 3.03 7.93 0.79
C ARG A 342 2.77 9.41 1.08
N ASP A 343 1.74 9.97 0.45
CA ASP A 343 1.45 11.40 0.54
C ASP A 343 0.93 11.77 1.95
N LEU A 344 0.11 10.90 2.55
CA LEU A 344 -0.29 11.07 3.95
C LEU A 344 0.87 10.89 4.95
N ALA A 345 1.87 10.06 4.63
CA ALA A 345 3.06 9.92 5.47
C ALA A 345 3.86 11.23 5.56
N LEU A 346 3.89 12.01 4.46
CA LEU A 346 4.48 13.36 4.44
C LEU A 346 3.72 14.32 5.36
N VAL A 347 2.38 14.32 5.27
CA VAL A 347 1.54 15.15 6.13
C VAL A 347 1.73 14.74 7.60
N ARG A 348 1.76 13.43 7.89
CA ARG A 348 1.99 12.91 9.22
C ARG A 348 3.37 13.32 9.76
N ALA A 349 4.43 13.14 8.98
CA ALA A 349 5.79 13.53 9.36
C ALA A 349 5.89 15.02 9.70
N ARG A 350 5.18 15.87 8.95
CA ARG A 350 5.09 17.30 9.22
C ARG A 350 4.35 17.61 10.52
N LEU A 351 3.21 16.94 10.76
CA LEU A 351 2.43 17.13 11.99
C LEU A 351 3.19 16.64 13.24
N GLU A 352 3.97 15.57 13.11
CA GLU A 352 4.81 15.01 14.18
C GLU A 352 6.17 15.69 14.28
N ASN A 353 6.51 16.58 13.33
CA ASN A 353 7.79 17.28 13.21
C ASN A 353 9.00 16.33 13.22
N VAL A 354 8.96 15.30 12.37
CA VAL A 354 10.00 14.26 12.25
C VAL A 354 10.47 14.12 10.80
N PRO A 355 11.71 13.67 10.55
CA PRO A 355 12.18 13.37 9.20
C PRO A 355 11.42 12.20 8.59
N ILE A 356 11.24 12.26 7.27
CA ILE A 356 10.69 11.17 6.46
C ILE A 356 11.64 10.83 5.31
N LEU A 357 11.85 9.53 5.11
CA LEU A 357 12.68 8.97 4.05
C LEU A 357 11.82 8.14 3.10
N LEU A 358 11.73 8.59 1.85
CA LEU A 358 11.08 7.88 0.75
C LEU A 358 12.14 7.10 0.00
N GLY A 359 12.07 5.77 0.00
CA GLY A 359 13.07 4.94 -0.66
C GLY A 359 12.54 4.25 -1.91
N SER A 360 13.29 4.29 -3.00
CA SER A 360 12.95 3.60 -4.24
C SER A 360 14.16 3.38 -5.14
N ALA A 361 14.12 2.29 -5.93
CA ALA A 361 15.04 2.12 -7.06
C ALA A 361 14.52 2.82 -8.33
N THR A 362 13.21 3.02 -8.39
CA THR A 362 12.47 3.61 -9.51
C THR A 362 11.46 4.61 -8.96
N PRO A 363 11.92 5.76 -8.44
CA PRO A 363 11.04 6.73 -7.82
C PRO A 363 9.86 7.15 -8.70
N ALA A 364 8.71 7.39 -8.08
CA ALA A 364 7.56 7.96 -8.77
C ALA A 364 7.91 9.32 -9.39
N LEU A 365 7.34 9.62 -10.55
CA LEU A 365 7.61 10.89 -11.26
C LEU A 365 7.20 12.10 -10.41
N GLU A 366 6.16 11.98 -9.57
CA GLU A 366 5.76 13.01 -8.61
C GLU A 366 6.85 13.26 -7.55
N SER A 367 7.47 12.20 -7.04
CA SER A 367 8.55 12.29 -6.05
C SER A 367 9.82 12.89 -6.65
N LEU A 368 10.17 12.49 -7.87
CA LEU A 368 11.29 13.08 -8.61
C LEU A 368 11.07 14.55 -8.92
N HIS A 369 9.87 14.92 -9.38
CA HIS A 369 9.52 16.32 -9.62
C HIS A 369 9.64 17.16 -8.34
N ASN A 370 9.16 16.65 -7.20
CA ASN A 370 9.30 17.36 -5.92
C ASN A 370 10.77 17.49 -5.48
N ALA A 371 11.61 16.49 -5.76
CA ALA A 371 13.03 16.55 -5.48
C ALA A 371 13.75 17.56 -6.40
N GLN A 372 13.44 17.59 -7.71
CA GLN A 372 13.94 18.58 -8.67
C GLN A 372 13.52 20.01 -8.31
N ALA A 373 12.32 20.18 -7.76
CA ALA A 373 11.80 21.47 -7.29
C ALA A 373 12.36 21.89 -5.93
N GLY A 374 13.30 21.13 -5.34
CA GLY A 374 13.91 21.42 -4.05
C GLY A 374 13.00 21.21 -2.82
N ARG A 375 11.82 20.60 -3.00
CA ARG A 375 10.88 20.27 -1.91
C ARG A 375 11.33 19.06 -1.11
N TYR A 376 12.07 18.14 -1.74
CA TYR A 376 12.67 16.94 -1.13
C TYR A 376 14.18 16.99 -1.31
N GLY A 377 14.93 16.57 -0.29
CA GLY A 377 16.36 16.32 -0.42
C GLY A 377 16.59 15.06 -1.26
N LEU A 378 17.30 15.17 -2.40
CA LEU A 378 17.61 14.02 -3.24
C LEU A 378 18.92 13.35 -2.79
N LEU A 379 18.83 12.09 -2.39
CA LEU A 379 19.96 11.25 -1.98
C LEU A 379 20.08 10.11 -3.02
N ARG A 380 21.22 10.04 -3.71
CA ARG A 380 21.45 9.05 -4.77
C ARG A 380 22.42 7.96 -4.32
N LEU A 381 22.07 6.70 -4.60
CA LEU A 381 22.92 5.53 -4.44
C LEU A 381 23.09 4.88 -5.82
N THR A 382 24.15 5.20 -6.50
CA THR A 382 24.41 4.78 -7.89
C THR A 382 25.11 3.44 -7.98
N GLN A 383 25.82 3.04 -6.91
CA GLN A 383 26.61 1.82 -6.86
C GLN A 383 25.82 0.67 -6.24
N ARG A 384 25.94 -0.53 -6.80
CA ARG A 384 25.45 -1.76 -6.19
C ARG A 384 26.34 -2.19 -5.03
N ALA A 385 25.73 -2.66 -3.95
CA ALA A 385 26.48 -3.26 -2.86
C ALA A 385 27.17 -4.55 -3.34
N GLY A 386 28.45 -4.76 -2.93
CA GLY A 386 29.21 -5.95 -3.30
C GLY A 386 29.78 -5.94 -4.71
N GLY A 387 29.83 -4.80 -5.42
CA GLY A 387 30.49 -4.67 -6.72
C GLY A 387 29.80 -5.37 -7.90
N ALA A 388 28.54 -5.80 -7.73
CA ALA A 388 27.80 -6.49 -8.79
C ALA A 388 27.54 -5.60 -10.02
N HIS A 389 27.81 -6.12 -11.22
CA HIS A 389 27.62 -5.42 -12.48
C HIS A 389 26.12 -5.24 -12.82
N PRO A 390 25.74 -4.14 -13.50
CA PRO A 390 24.39 -3.98 -14.02
C PRO A 390 24.10 -5.02 -15.11
N PRO A 391 22.84 -5.50 -15.26
CA PRO A 391 22.51 -6.44 -16.30
C PRO A 391 22.57 -5.78 -17.67
N LYS A 392 22.91 -6.57 -18.70
CA LYS A 392 22.91 -6.12 -20.10
C LYS A 392 21.48 -6.22 -20.66
N PHE A 393 20.94 -5.12 -21.14
CA PHE A 393 19.65 -5.07 -21.85
C PHE A 393 19.82 -5.39 -23.34
N ILE A 394 18.90 -6.19 -23.86
CA ILE A 394 18.82 -6.57 -25.27
C ILE A 394 17.36 -6.38 -25.70
N ARG A 395 17.09 -5.43 -26.58
CA ARG A 395 15.78 -5.20 -27.19
C ARG A 395 15.63 -6.10 -28.41
N LEU A 396 14.62 -6.98 -28.39
CA LEU A 396 14.29 -7.87 -29.51
C LEU A 396 13.10 -7.28 -30.26
N ASP A 397 13.34 -6.81 -31.49
CA ASP A 397 12.27 -6.40 -32.39
C ASP A 397 11.54 -7.66 -32.88
N VAL A 398 10.25 -7.77 -32.52
CA VAL A 398 9.40 -8.91 -32.88
C VAL A 398 8.49 -8.63 -34.06
N LYS A 399 8.62 -7.49 -34.75
CA LYS A 399 7.88 -7.18 -35.96
C LYS A 399 8.09 -8.27 -37.01
N SER A 400 6.99 -8.77 -37.59
CA SER A 400 6.98 -9.83 -38.60
C SER A 400 7.67 -11.15 -38.17
N MET A 401 8.09 -11.29 -36.91
CA MET A 401 8.68 -12.55 -36.44
C MET A 401 7.58 -13.57 -36.08
N PRO A 402 7.72 -14.83 -36.48
CA PRO A 402 6.84 -15.87 -35.97
C PRO A 402 6.96 -16.00 -34.46
N LEU A 403 5.84 -15.84 -33.76
CA LEU A 403 5.76 -16.00 -32.31
C LEU A 403 5.01 -17.29 -31.97
N ASP A 404 5.64 -18.16 -31.18
CA ASP A 404 5.05 -19.37 -30.65
C ASP A 404 4.55 -19.13 -29.23
N ALA A 405 3.24 -18.96 -29.06
CA ALA A 405 2.61 -18.54 -27.81
C ALA A 405 3.21 -17.25 -27.19
N GLY A 406 3.60 -16.29 -28.03
CA GLY A 406 4.25 -15.05 -27.62
C GLY A 406 5.77 -15.14 -27.43
N LEU A 407 6.39 -16.28 -27.68
CA LEU A 407 7.84 -16.51 -27.57
C LEU A 407 8.49 -16.46 -28.95
N SER A 408 9.41 -15.54 -29.16
CA SER A 408 10.24 -15.48 -30.38
C SER A 408 11.32 -16.57 -30.37
N ARG A 409 11.77 -17.02 -31.53
CA ARG A 409 12.83 -18.04 -31.65
C ARG A 409 14.15 -17.63 -30.97
N PRO A 410 14.63 -16.37 -31.10
CA PRO A 410 15.84 -15.94 -30.39
C PRO A 410 15.69 -16.01 -28.87
N LEU A 411 14.49 -15.73 -28.34
CA LEU A 411 14.23 -15.84 -26.90
C LEU A 411 14.21 -17.31 -26.44
N GLN A 412 13.57 -18.20 -27.20
CA GLN A 412 13.54 -19.65 -26.89
C GLN A 412 14.98 -20.21 -26.85
N GLN A 413 15.82 -19.80 -27.79
CA GLN A 413 17.23 -20.19 -27.82
C GLN A 413 17.98 -19.67 -26.58
N ALA A 414 17.83 -18.39 -26.24
CA ALA A 414 18.49 -17.81 -25.06
C ALA A 414 18.06 -18.50 -23.75
N ILE A 415 16.78 -18.91 -23.64
CA ILE A 415 16.30 -19.71 -22.51
C ILE A 415 17.01 -21.07 -22.47
N GLY A 416 17.06 -21.77 -23.61
CA GLY A 416 17.71 -23.08 -23.71
C GLY A 416 19.19 -23.02 -23.33
N ASP A 417 19.95 -22.05 -23.87
CA ASP A 417 21.36 -21.84 -23.56
C ASP A 417 21.60 -21.59 -22.07
N THR A 418 20.74 -20.79 -21.45
CA THR A 418 20.81 -20.46 -20.02
C THR A 418 20.56 -21.69 -19.15
N LEU A 419 19.54 -22.50 -19.48
CA LEU A 419 19.24 -23.73 -18.77
C LEU A 419 20.35 -24.79 -18.94
N ALA A 420 20.90 -24.89 -20.15
CA ALA A 420 22.04 -25.79 -20.45
C ALA A 420 23.32 -25.41 -19.68
N ALA A 421 23.48 -24.11 -19.37
CA ALA A 421 24.55 -23.61 -18.52
C ALA A 421 24.31 -23.86 -17.00
N GLY A 422 23.23 -24.56 -16.62
CA GLY A 422 22.90 -24.83 -15.23
C GLY A 422 22.33 -23.63 -14.47
N GLN A 423 21.81 -22.63 -15.17
CA GLN A 423 21.32 -21.37 -14.59
C GLN A 423 19.80 -21.27 -14.66
N GLN A 424 19.25 -20.31 -13.95
CA GLN A 424 17.79 -20.09 -13.86
C GLN A 424 17.34 -18.93 -14.75
N VAL A 425 16.14 -19.07 -15.29
CA VAL A 425 15.50 -18.09 -16.16
C VAL A 425 14.26 -17.50 -15.47
N LEU A 426 14.07 -16.18 -15.58
CA LEU A 426 12.86 -15.52 -15.14
C LEU A 426 12.10 -14.98 -16.36
N VAL A 427 10.88 -15.46 -16.58
CA VAL A 427 9.98 -14.99 -17.65
C VAL A 427 8.90 -14.10 -17.02
N PHE A 428 8.98 -12.82 -17.32
CA PHE A 428 8.02 -11.83 -16.83
C PHE A 428 6.89 -11.62 -17.83
N LEU A 429 5.67 -11.84 -17.34
CA LEU A 429 4.43 -11.64 -18.09
C LEU A 429 3.79 -10.31 -17.66
N ASN A 430 3.67 -9.37 -18.58
CA ASN A 430 3.00 -8.10 -18.31
C ASN A 430 1.47 -8.24 -18.46
N ARG A 431 0.83 -8.94 -17.52
CA ARG A 431 -0.56 -9.43 -17.65
C ARG A 431 -1.66 -8.46 -17.20
N ARG A 432 -1.36 -7.37 -16.48
CA ARG A 432 -2.40 -6.54 -15.84
C ARG A 432 -2.12 -5.05 -15.96
N GLY A 433 -3.17 -4.30 -16.29
CA GLY A 433 -3.28 -2.87 -16.05
C GLY A 433 -3.20 -1.94 -17.24
N PHE A 434 -3.15 -2.47 -18.48
CA PHE A 434 -3.15 -1.61 -19.66
C PHE A 434 -4.43 -1.83 -20.47
N ALA A 435 -5.06 -0.72 -20.88
CA ALA A 435 -6.20 -0.78 -21.80
C ALA A 435 -5.71 -1.29 -23.16
N PRO A 436 -6.26 -2.38 -23.72
CA PRO A 436 -5.76 -2.97 -24.93
C PRO A 436 -5.91 -2.01 -26.13
N THR A 437 -4.79 -1.64 -26.73
CA THR A 437 -4.73 -0.85 -27.96
C THR A 437 -4.55 -1.78 -29.14
N LEU A 438 -5.08 -1.45 -30.32
CA LEU A 438 -4.91 -2.23 -31.54
C LEU A 438 -3.53 -1.91 -32.18
N LEU A 439 -2.75 -2.97 -32.41
CA LEU A 439 -1.39 -2.91 -32.98
C LEU A 439 -1.28 -3.81 -34.21
N CYS A 440 -0.55 -3.38 -35.22
CA CYS A 440 -0.16 -4.20 -36.35
C CYS A 440 1.13 -4.98 -36.02
N HIS A 441 1.09 -6.30 -36.05
CA HIS A 441 2.24 -7.15 -35.80
C HIS A 441 3.36 -6.99 -36.83
N ASP A 442 3.01 -6.64 -38.08
CA ASP A 442 3.96 -6.55 -39.17
C ASP A 442 4.77 -5.25 -39.19
N CYS A 443 4.14 -4.11 -38.93
CA CYS A 443 4.83 -2.81 -39.05
C CYS A 443 4.89 -2.01 -37.74
N GLY A 444 4.21 -2.47 -36.69
CA GLY A 444 4.14 -1.73 -35.41
C GLY A 444 3.16 -0.55 -35.41
N TRP A 445 2.31 -0.38 -36.45
CA TRP A 445 1.28 0.64 -36.44
C TRP A 445 0.32 0.46 -35.26
N ILE A 446 -0.10 1.60 -34.68
CA ILE A 446 -0.96 1.63 -33.50
C ILE A 446 -2.14 2.55 -33.78
N SER A 447 -3.32 2.14 -33.31
CA SER A 447 -4.54 2.91 -33.50
C SER A 447 -4.53 4.19 -32.65
N GLN A 448 -4.55 5.35 -33.35
CA GLN A 448 -4.62 6.68 -32.76
C GLN A 448 -6.00 7.29 -32.98
N CYS A 449 -6.41 8.19 -32.10
CA CYS A 449 -7.65 8.92 -32.28
C CYS A 449 -7.50 9.99 -33.36
N PRO A 450 -8.42 10.08 -34.36
CA PRO A 450 -8.32 11.08 -35.41
C PRO A 450 -8.70 12.50 -34.93
N ARG A 451 -9.19 12.66 -33.70
CA ARG A 451 -9.64 13.94 -33.14
C ARG A 451 -8.73 14.51 -32.05
N CYS A 452 -7.86 13.68 -31.51
CA CYS A 452 -6.88 14.07 -30.48
C CYS A 452 -5.70 13.11 -30.50
N ASP A 453 -4.60 13.44 -29.83
CA ASP A 453 -3.36 12.62 -29.81
C ASP A 453 -3.44 11.38 -28.93
N ALA A 454 -4.61 11.11 -28.34
CA ALA A 454 -4.82 9.94 -27.50
C ALA A 454 -4.93 8.64 -28.32
N ARG A 455 -4.52 7.53 -27.75
CA ARG A 455 -4.67 6.20 -28.35
C ARG A 455 -6.05 5.64 -28.12
N MET A 456 -6.51 4.81 -29.08
CA MET A 456 -7.83 4.19 -29.00
C MET A 456 -7.77 2.83 -28.34
N THR A 457 -8.70 2.57 -27.44
CA THR A 457 -8.84 1.30 -26.73
C THR A 457 -9.78 0.36 -27.45
N VAL A 458 -9.41 -0.90 -27.54
CA VAL A 458 -10.25 -1.99 -28.08
C VAL A 458 -11.30 -2.37 -27.04
N HIS A 459 -12.57 -2.20 -27.38
CA HIS A 459 -13.70 -2.67 -26.59
C HIS A 459 -14.22 -4.01 -27.14
N GLN A 460 -13.78 -5.10 -26.57
CA GLN A 460 -14.13 -6.46 -27.06
C GLN A 460 -15.64 -6.72 -27.07
N GLY A 461 -16.39 -6.19 -26.09
CA GLY A 461 -17.84 -6.41 -25.98
C GLY A 461 -18.66 -5.74 -27.08
N SER A 462 -18.23 -4.57 -27.60
CA SER A 462 -18.87 -3.84 -28.69
C SER A 462 -18.18 -4.00 -30.05
N GLY A 463 -16.98 -4.57 -30.06
CA GLY A 463 -16.16 -4.67 -31.27
C GLY A 463 -15.71 -3.32 -31.84
N GLU A 464 -15.64 -2.29 -31.01
CA GLU A 464 -15.27 -0.92 -31.42
C GLU A 464 -13.95 -0.47 -30.82
N LEU A 465 -13.29 0.47 -31.49
CA LEU A 465 -12.23 1.29 -30.94
C LEU A 465 -12.82 2.56 -30.36
N ARG A 466 -12.46 2.91 -29.12
CA ARG A 466 -12.94 4.12 -28.44
C ARG A 466 -11.78 4.94 -27.87
N CYS A 467 -11.89 6.24 -28.03
CA CYS A 467 -11.03 7.20 -27.37
C CYS A 467 -11.62 7.60 -26.00
N HIS A 468 -10.87 7.37 -24.93
CA HIS A 468 -11.31 7.75 -23.58
C HIS A 468 -11.04 9.20 -23.21
N HIS A 469 -10.44 9.97 -24.13
CA HIS A 469 -10.22 11.40 -23.97
C HIS A 469 -11.37 12.24 -24.56
N CYS A 470 -11.74 11.97 -25.84
CA CYS A 470 -12.76 12.75 -26.55
C CYS A 470 -14.02 11.96 -26.92
N ALA A 471 -14.20 10.76 -26.41
CA ALA A 471 -15.32 9.85 -26.66
C ALA A 471 -15.52 9.43 -28.13
N HIS A 472 -14.58 9.72 -29.04
CA HIS A 472 -14.64 9.30 -30.44
C HIS A 472 -14.70 7.78 -30.55
N ARG A 473 -15.56 7.25 -31.42
CA ARG A 473 -15.76 5.82 -31.69
C ARG A 473 -15.54 5.53 -33.16
N GLN A 474 -14.89 4.41 -33.45
CA GLN A 474 -14.75 3.89 -34.81
C GLN A 474 -14.68 2.37 -34.82
N ARG A 475 -14.98 1.76 -35.94
CA ARG A 475 -14.75 0.32 -36.13
C ARG A 475 -13.27 0.05 -36.31
N PRO A 476 -12.74 -1.09 -35.78
CA PRO A 476 -11.39 -1.52 -36.11
C PRO A 476 -11.22 -1.62 -37.63
N PRO A 477 -10.11 -1.12 -38.21
CA PRO A 477 -9.84 -1.33 -39.61
C PRO A 477 -9.63 -2.83 -39.90
N MET A 478 -10.06 -3.31 -41.06
CA MET A 478 -9.85 -4.71 -41.46
C MET A 478 -8.38 -4.97 -41.78
N ASN A 479 -7.72 -3.99 -42.42
CA ASN A 479 -6.31 -4.03 -42.79
C ASN A 479 -5.57 -2.90 -42.08
N CYS A 480 -4.29 -3.10 -41.86
CA CYS A 480 -3.45 -2.05 -41.29
C CYS A 480 -3.44 -0.81 -42.23
N PRO A 481 -3.79 0.39 -41.72
CA PRO A 481 -3.79 1.60 -42.53
C PRO A 481 -2.40 2.00 -43.05
N GLN A 482 -1.32 1.52 -42.41
CA GLN A 482 0.05 1.89 -42.77
C GLN A 482 0.67 0.89 -43.77
N CYS A 483 0.52 -0.43 -43.57
CA CYS A 483 1.18 -1.43 -44.40
C CYS A 483 0.22 -2.34 -45.18
N GLY A 484 -1.09 -2.18 -45.02
CA GLY A 484 -2.10 -2.94 -45.76
C GLY A 484 -2.32 -4.41 -45.29
N LYS A 485 -1.48 -4.92 -44.40
CA LYS A 485 -1.56 -6.31 -43.92
C LYS A 485 -2.70 -6.52 -42.91
N LEU A 486 -3.12 -7.80 -42.74
CA LEU A 486 -4.29 -8.19 -41.95
C LEU A 486 -3.98 -8.45 -40.47
N ASP A 487 -2.70 -8.54 -40.06
CA ASP A 487 -2.31 -8.97 -38.73
C ASP A 487 -2.40 -7.85 -37.69
N LEU A 488 -3.64 -7.47 -37.39
CA LEU A 488 -3.98 -6.50 -36.36
C LEU A 488 -4.34 -7.22 -35.06
N ARG A 489 -3.63 -6.96 -33.97
CA ARG A 489 -3.80 -7.65 -32.67
C ARG A 489 -4.01 -6.65 -31.54
N PRO A 490 -4.87 -6.94 -30.54
CA PRO A 490 -4.84 -6.20 -29.28
C PRO A 490 -3.50 -6.43 -28.59
N VAL A 491 -2.88 -5.37 -28.06
CA VAL A 491 -1.63 -5.47 -27.29
C VAL A 491 -1.84 -6.41 -26.10
N GLY A 492 -0.86 -7.28 -25.80
CA GLY A 492 -0.94 -8.27 -24.72
C GLY A 492 -1.62 -9.59 -25.09
N ALA A 493 -2.15 -9.73 -26.31
CA ALA A 493 -2.71 -11.00 -26.78
C ALA A 493 -1.59 -12.03 -26.99
N GLY A 494 -1.64 -13.18 -26.30
CA GLY A 494 -0.70 -14.29 -26.51
C GLY A 494 0.17 -14.68 -25.32
N THR A 495 0.31 -13.84 -24.29
CA THR A 495 1.11 -14.18 -23.10
C THR A 495 0.46 -15.23 -22.19
N GLU A 496 -0.84 -15.50 -22.35
CA GLU A 496 -1.58 -16.47 -21.51
C GLU A 496 -1.14 -17.90 -21.71
N ARG A 497 -0.69 -18.25 -22.93
CA ARG A 497 -0.25 -19.59 -23.29
C ARG A 497 1.26 -19.81 -23.15
N ALA A 498 2.01 -18.76 -22.83
CA ALA A 498 3.47 -18.83 -22.77
C ALA A 498 3.95 -19.85 -21.72
N GLU A 499 3.30 -19.95 -20.58
CA GLU A 499 3.65 -20.91 -19.52
C GLU A 499 3.49 -22.37 -19.99
N GLU A 500 2.35 -22.70 -20.59
CA GLU A 500 2.08 -24.04 -21.13
C GLU A 500 3.08 -24.40 -22.23
N ARG A 501 3.38 -23.42 -23.09
CA ARG A 501 4.35 -23.62 -24.16
C ARG A 501 5.77 -23.84 -23.67
N LEU A 502 6.19 -23.11 -22.63
CA LEU A 502 7.50 -23.31 -22.00
C LEU A 502 7.64 -24.70 -21.40
N ARG A 503 6.60 -25.28 -20.82
CA ARG A 503 6.60 -26.70 -20.35
C ARG A 503 6.80 -27.70 -21.47
N ILE A 504 6.22 -27.43 -22.65
CA ILE A 504 6.38 -28.29 -23.83
C ILE A 504 7.77 -28.15 -24.44
N LEU A 505 8.31 -26.93 -24.52
CA LEU A 505 9.62 -26.66 -25.10
C LEU A 505 10.79 -27.15 -24.23
N PHE A 506 10.64 -27.14 -22.91
CA PHE A 506 11.68 -27.46 -21.93
C PHE A 506 11.22 -28.54 -20.93
N PRO A 507 10.88 -29.76 -21.39
CA PRO A 507 10.25 -30.79 -20.55
C PRO A 507 11.15 -31.29 -19.42
N ASN A 508 12.48 -31.13 -19.55
CA ASN A 508 13.46 -31.57 -18.56
C ASN A 508 13.71 -30.55 -17.45
N HIS A 509 13.08 -29.37 -17.50
CA HIS A 509 13.27 -28.28 -16.53
C HIS A 509 11.94 -27.86 -15.90
N PRO A 510 11.87 -27.69 -14.56
CA PRO A 510 10.66 -27.22 -13.90
C PRO A 510 10.26 -25.84 -14.37
N VAL A 511 8.98 -25.65 -14.73
CA VAL A 511 8.37 -24.34 -14.99
C VAL A 511 7.52 -23.97 -13.78
N LEU A 512 7.99 -23.05 -12.97
CA LEU A 512 7.43 -22.63 -11.69
C LEU A 512 6.65 -21.33 -11.84
N ARG A 513 5.35 -21.36 -11.60
CA ARG A 513 4.49 -20.18 -11.67
C ARG A 513 4.40 -19.48 -10.34
N ILE A 514 4.62 -18.15 -10.34
CA ILE A 514 4.55 -17.28 -9.18
C ILE A 514 3.50 -16.19 -9.42
N ASP A 515 2.29 -16.40 -8.91
CA ASP A 515 1.22 -15.41 -8.89
C ASP A 515 0.39 -15.50 -7.59
N ARG A 516 -0.60 -14.61 -7.43
CA ARG A 516 -1.45 -14.59 -6.23
C ARG A 516 -2.20 -15.89 -6.01
N ASP A 517 -2.63 -16.54 -7.07
CA ASP A 517 -3.47 -17.74 -6.98
C ASP A 517 -2.64 -18.98 -6.61
N SER A 518 -1.41 -19.09 -7.16
CA SER A 518 -0.48 -20.18 -6.85
C SER A 518 0.09 -20.09 -5.42
N THR A 519 0.08 -18.90 -4.82
CA THR A 519 0.71 -18.61 -3.52
C THR A 519 -0.28 -18.47 -2.36
N SER A 520 -1.57 -18.67 -2.59
CA SER A 520 -2.63 -18.49 -1.58
C SER A 520 -2.60 -19.53 -0.44
N ARG A 521 -1.96 -20.69 -0.62
CA ARG A 521 -1.82 -21.74 0.40
C ARG A 521 -0.63 -21.44 1.33
N LYS A 522 -0.85 -21.56 2.63
CA LYS A 522 0.09 -21.16 3.72
C LYS A 522 1.52 -21.73 3.63
N HIS A 523 1.73 -22.86 2.91
CA HIS A 523 3.03 -23.51 2.74
C HIS A 523 3.57 -23.45 1.30
N ALA A 524 2.73 -23.21 0.28
CA ALA A 524 3.11 -23.25 -1.12
C ALA A 524 4.25 -22.25 -1.48
N MET A 525 4.26 -21.08 -0.88
CA MET A 525 5.35 -20.09 -1.05
C MET A 525 6.68 -20.60 -0.49
N ARG A 526 6.65 -21.24 0.68
CA ARG A 526 7.88 -21.74 1.33
C ARG A 526 8.52 -22.85 0.54
N ASP A 527 7.71 -23.79 0.06
CA ASP A 527 8.17 -24.94 -0.74
C ASP A 527 8.70 -24.48 -2.09
N LEU A 528 8.02 -23.53 -2.74
CA LEU A 528 8.45 -22.92 -3.98
C LEU A 528 9.81 -22.22 -3.83
N PHE A 529 10.00 -21.44 -2.77
CA PHE A 529 11.29 -20.79 -2.51
C PHE A 529 12.39 -21.79 -2.14
N ALA A 530 12.07 -22.88 -1.48
CA ALA A 530 13.04 -23.94 -1.22
C ALA A 530 13.58 -24.54 -2.54
N THR A 531 12.65 -24.81 -3.49
CA THR A 531 13.01 -25.30 -4.83
C THR A 531 13.84 -24.30 -5.62
N ILE A 532 13.51 -23.01 -5.60
CA ILE A 532 14.29 -21.98 -6.30
C ILE A 532 15.68 -21.84 -5.70
N ASN A 533 15.77 -21.85 -4.37
CA ASN A 533 17.03 -21.68 -3.64
C ASN A 533 17.93 -22.93 -3.66
N SER A 534 17.41 -24.10 -4.09
CA SER A 534 18.26 -25.27 -4.32
C SER A 534 19.31 -25.03 -5.41
N GLY A 535 19.04 -24.05 -6.30
CA GLY A 535 19.94 -23.68 -7.38
C GLY A 535 19.83 -24.55 -8.63
N GLU A 536 18.91 -25.49 -8.65
CA GLU A 536 18.58 -26.30 -9.84
C GLU A 536 18.11 -25.42 -11.00
N PRO A 537 18.48 -25.72 -12.26
CA PRO A 537 17.99 -25.01 -13.44
C PRO A 537 16.48 -25.09 -13.53
N CYS A 538 15.82 -23.94 -13.58
CA CYS A 538 14.36 -23.86 -13.70
C CYS A 538 13.91 -22.57 -14.41
N ILE A 539 12.68 -22.53 -14.87
CA ILE A 539 12.05 -21.37 -15.46
C ILE A 539 11.02 -20.83 -14.48
N LEU A 540 11.24 -19.60 -13.99
CA LEU A 540 10.29 -18.86 -13.16
C LEU A 540 9.36 -18.06 -14.06
N VAL A 541 8.06 -18.30 -14.01
CA VAL A 541 7.07 -17.57 -14.81
C VAL A 541 6.15 -16.79 -13.89
N GLY A 542 5.95 -15.52 -14.16
CA GLY A 542 4.98 -14.77 -13.37
C GLY A 542 4.88 -13.30 -13.72
N THR A 543 4.12 -12.58 -12.89
CA THR A 543 3.80 -11.17 -13.06
C THR A 543 4.49 -10.31 -11.99
N GLN A 544 3.87 -9.24 -11.55
CA GLN A 544 4.40 -8.28 -10.59
C GLN A 544 4.97 -8.87 -9.29
N MET A 545 4.55 -10.07 -8.87
CA MET A 545 5.10 -10.70 -7.67
C MET A 545 6.57 -11.10 -7.83
N LEU A 546 7.01 -11.47 -9.04
CA LEU A 546 8.41 -11.77 -9.34
C LEU A 546 9.31 -10.53 -9.29
N ALA A 547 8.76 -9.37 -9.62
CA ALA A 547 9.51 -8.12 -9.61
C ALA A 547 9.88 -7.67 -8.18
N LYS A 548 9.15 -8.11 -7.15
CA LYS A 548 9.19 -7.54 -5.80
C LYS A 548 9.75 -8.49 -4.74
N GLY A 549 10.61 -7.96 -3.86
CA GLY A 549 10.93 -8.52 -2.53
C GLY A 549 11.81 -9.78 -2.46
N HIS A 550 11.95 -10.58 -3.50
CA HIS A 550 12.61 -11.88 -3.45
C HIS A 550 14.01 -11.87 -4.08
N HIS A 551 14.90 -12.65 -3.52
CA HIS A 551 16.28 -12.82 -4.04
C HIS A 551 16.38 -14.15 -4.77
N PHE A 552 16.81 -14.12 -6.04
CA PHE A 552 17.04 -15.28 -6.89
C PHE A 552 18.50 -15.30 -7.37
N PRO A 553 19.43 -15.87 -6.60
CA PRO A 553 20.87 -15.70 -6.85
C PRO A 553 21.36 -16.35 -8.16
N ARG A 554 20.67 -17.35 -8.69
CA ARG A 554 21.03 -18.06 -9.91
C ARG A 554 20.25 -17.63 -11.16
N VAL A 555 19.41 -16.60 -11.07
CA VAL A 555 18.73 -16.04 -12.25
C VAL A 555 19.73 -15.15 -13.00
N THR A 556 20.15 -15.60 -14.18
CA THR A 556 21.06 -14.87 -15.07
C THR A 556 20.41 -14.36 -16.34
N LEU A 557 19.23 -14.90 -16.69
CA LEU A 557 18.40 -14.41 -17.78
C LEU A 557 17.03 -13.96 -17.28
N VAL A 558 16.67 -12.74 -17.63
CA VAL A 558 15.30 -12.21 -17.49
C VAL A 558 14.72 -11.98 -18.86
N ALA A 559 13.57 -12.57 -19.13
CA ALA A 559 12.81 -12.41 -20.36
C ALA A 559 11.53 -11.59 -20.09
N ILE A 560 11.34 -10.49 -20.80
CA ILE A 560 10.14 -9.66 -20.72
C ILE A 560 9.37 -9.83 -22.02
N LEU A 561 8.18 -10.45 -21.96
CA LEU A 561 7.47 -10.88 -23.17
C LEU A 561 6.69 -9.75 -23.88
N ASP A 562 6.22 -8.77 -23.15
CA ASP A 562 5.39 -7.69 -23.67
C ASP A 562 5.72 -6.37 -22.98
N ALA A 563 6.54 -5.54 -23.62
CA ALA A 563 6.78 -4.17 -23.21
C ALA A 563 5.79 -3.18 -23.86
N ASP A 564 5.14 -3.59 -24.93
CA ASP A 564 4.29 -2.72 -25.77
C ASP A 564 3.06 -2.23 -25.02
N GLY A 565 2.47 -3.08 -24.16
CA GLY A 565 1.31 -2.71 -23.35
C GLY A 565 1.54 -1.47 -22.49
N GLY A 566 2.75 -1.30 -21.96
CA GLY A 566 3.12 -0.12 -21.19
C GLY A 566 3.40 1.13 -22.04
N LEU A 567 3.96 0.94 -23.21
CA LEU A 567 4.25 2.05 -24.13
C LEU A 567 2.99 2.61 -24.78
N PHE A 568 1.96 1.78 -24.97
CA PHE A 568 0.81 2.10 -25.82
C PHE A 568 -0.54 2.15 -25.12
N SER A 569 -0.54 2.08 -23.82
CA SER A 569 -1.76 2.27 -23.04
C SER A 569 -2.30 3.71 -23.16
N ALA A 570 -3.62 3.84 -23.11
CA ALA A 570 -4.27 5.13 -22.91
C ALA A 570 -4.08 5.70 -21.49
N ASP A 571 -3.58 4.89 -20.53
CA ASP A 571 -3.22 5.35 -19.19
C ASP A 571 -1.86 6.08 -19.25
N PHE A 572 -1.85 7.37 -18.94
CA PHE A 572 -0.63 8.19 -18.92
C PHE A 572 0.45 7.69 -17.95
N ARG A 573 0.10 6.87 -16.98
CA ARG A 573 1.04 6.24 -16.03
C ARG A 573 1.61 4.91 -16.52
N ALA A 574 1.13 4.41 -17.64
CA ALA A 574 1.51 3.06 -18.10
C ALA A 574 2.98 2.96 -18.46
N SER A 575 3.56 3.96 -19.14
CA SER A 575 4.98 4.01 -19.47
C SER A 575 5.87 4.05 -18.21
N GLU A 576 5.50 4.84 -17.22
CA GLU A 576 6.18 4.88 -15.92
C GLU A 576 6.13 3.52 -15.21
N ARG A 577 4.95 2.91 -15.11
CA ARG A 577 4.79 1.57 -14.49
C ARG A 577 5.58 0.49 -15.21
N MET A 578 5.58 0.54 -16.55
CA MET A 578 6.38 -0.38 -17.36
C MET A 578 7.88 -0.22 -17.06
N ALA A 579 8.39 1.00 -17.06
CA ALA A 579 9.80 1.28 -16.78
C ALA A 579 10.17 0.81 -15.36
N GLN A 580 9.34 1.09 -14.36
CA GLN A 580 9.53 0.61 -12.99
C GLN A 580 9.58 -0.92 -12.93
N GLN A 581 8.67 -1.62 -13.60
CA GLN A 581 8.64 -3.08 -13.65
C GLN A 581 9.86 -3.67 -14.35
N ILE A 582 10.23 -3.13 -15.51
CA ILE A 582 11.43 -3.56 -16.26
C ILE A 582 12.67 -3.46 -15.38
N VAL A 583 12.90 -2.31 -14.73
CA VAL A 583 14.08 -2.10 -13.88
C VAL A 583 14.06 -2.99 -12.64
N GLN A 584 12.90 -3.16 -12.01
CA GLN A 584 12.76 -4.03 -10.85
C GLN A 584 13.04 -5.50 -11.17
N VAL A 585 12.48 -5.99 -12.29
CA VAL A 585 12.69 -7.36 -12.74
C VAL A 585 14.11 -7.55 -13.24
N ALA A 586 14.67 -6.60 -13.99
CA ALA A 586 16.06 -6.58 -14.41
C ALA A 586 17.04 -6.64 -13.22
N GLY A 587 16.68 -5.98 -12.11
CA GLY A 587 17.44 -6.04 -10.87
C GLY A 587 17.48 -7.43 -10.22
N ARG A 588 16.77 -8.41 -10.73
CA ARG A 588 16.84 -9.82 -10.29
C ARG A 588 17.93 -10.59 -11.02
N ALA A 589 18.34 -10.15 -12.20
CA ALA A 589 19.42 -10.75 -12.96
C ALA A 589 20.80 -10.28 -12.47
N GLY A 590 21.78 -11.20 -12.40
CA GLY A 590 23.18 -10.85 -12.22
C GLY A 590 23.55 -10.28 -10.85
N ARG A 591 23.09 -10.89 -9.76
CA ARG A 591 23.48 -10.51 -8.39
C ARG A 591 24.73 -11.21 -7.88
N ALA A 592 25.17 -12.24 -8.59
CA ALA A 592 26.43 -12.95 -8.35
C ALA A 592 27.53 -12.37 -9.24
N GLU A 593 28.66 -13.01 -9.30
CA GLU A 593 29.83 -12.63 -10.12
C GLU A 593 29.53 -12.65 -11.63
N GLU A 594 28.43 -13.31 -12.06
CA GLU A 594 28.05 -13.39 -13.47
C GLU A 594 27.12 -12.24 -13.90
N PRO A 595 27.44 -11.54 -15.02
CA PRO A 595 26.58 -10.46 -15.53
C PRO A 595 25.24 -11.02 -16.04
N GLY A 596 24.15 -10.49 -15.51
CA GLY A 596 22.82 -10.85 -15.97
C GLY A 596 22.46 -10.29 -17.34
N ARG A 597 21.55 -10.97 -18.05
CA ARG A 597 21.00 -10.52 -19.33
C ARG A 597 19.49 -10.28 -19.18
N VAL A 598 19.00 -9.21 -19.81
CA VAL A 598 17.56 -8.89 -19.86
C VAL A 598 17.14 -8.78 -21.32
N LEU A 599 16.32 -9.71 -21.77
CA LEU A 599 15.76 -9.71 -23.12
C LEU A 599 14.33 -9.14 -23.08
N ILE A 600 14.08 -8.08 -23.85
CA ILE A 600 12.80 -7.38 -23.92
C ILE A 600 12.22 -7.59 -25.33
N GLN A 601 11.13 -8.34 -25.45
CA GLN A 601 10.39 -8.45 -26.70
C GLN A 601 9.44 -7.27 -26.88
N THR A 602 9.52 -6.60 -28.01
CA THR A 602 8.72 -5.41 -28.33
C THR A 602 8.58 -5.25 -29.83
N HIS A 603 7.46 -4.68 -30.30
CA HIS A 603 7.28 -4.26 -31.68
C HIS A 603 7.93 -2.92 -32.01
N LEU A 604 8.45 -2.20 -30.99
CA LEU A 604 9.10 -0.89 -31.14
C LEU A 604 10.41 -0.83 -30.37
N ALA A 605 11.40 -1.58 -30.85
CA ALA A 605 12.73 -1.64 -30.21
C ALA A 605 13.43 -0.27 -30.17
N ASP A 606 13.10 0.62 -31.12
CA ASP A 606 13.69 1.96 -31.25
C ASP A 606 12.84 3.06 -30.59
N HIS A 607 11.80 2.70 -29.81
CA HIS A 607 11.00 3.71 -29.13
C HIS A 607 11.85 4.54 -28.14
N PRO A 608 11.87 5.88 -28.21
CA PRO A 608 12.79 6.74 -27.44
C PRO A 608 12.81 6.43 -25.94
N LEU A 609 11.64 6.27 -25.32
CA LEU A 609 11.54 5.95 -23.90
C LEU A 609 12.15 4.58 -23.54
N LEU A 610 12.05 3.59 -24.45
CA LEU A 610 12.63 2.27 -24.21
C LEU A 610 14.14 2.27 -24.43
N VAL A 611 14.60 3.01 -25.42
CA VAL A 611 16.04 3.22 -25.69
C VAL A 611 16.67 3.87 -24.47
N GLN A 612 16.16 5.02 -24.01
CA GLN A 612 16.69 5.71 -22.84
C GLN A 612 16.67 4.84 -21.58
N LEU A 613 15.57 4.10 -21.34
CA LEU A 613 15.49 3.21 -20.18
C LEU A 613 16.58 2.14 -20.19
N THR A 614 16.90 1.59 -21.36
CA THR A 614 17.81 0.45 -21.49
C THR A 614 19.29 0.86 -21.66
N GLU A 615 19.56 2.05 -22.17
CA GLU A 615 20.91 2.58 -22.41
C GLU A 615 21.36 3.54 -21.30
N ASP A 616 20.51 4.52 -20.94
CA ASP A 616 20.83 5.60 -20.00
C ASP A 616 20.24 5.38 -18.60
N GLY A 617 19.33 4.41 -18.45
CA GLY A 617 18.71 4.00 -17.20
C GLY A 617 17.47 4.79 -16.82
N TYR A 618 16.95 4.48 -15.62
CA TYR A 618 15.64 4.96 -15.16
C TYR A 618 15.55 6.49 -15.04
N PHE A 619 16.62 7.16 -14.62
CA PHE A 619 16.57 8.62 -14.42
C PHE A 619 16.44 9.39 -15.74
N ALA A 620 17.16 8.99 -16.79
CA ALA A 620 17.02 9.59 -18.12
C ALA A 620 15.61 9.37 -18.69
N PHE A 621 15.09 8.14 -18.58
CA PHE A 621 13.68 7.85 -18.89
C PHE A 621 12.72 8.77 -18.13
N ALA A 622 12.92 8.94 -16.81
CA ALA A 622 12.03 9.74 -15.97
C ALA A 622 12.04 11.23 -16.34
N GLU A 623 13.19 11.78 -16.73
CA GLU A 623 13.33 13.16 -17.19
C GLU A 623 12.56 13.38 -18.50
N GLN A 624 12.69 12.47 -19.46
CA GLN A 624 11.93 12.50 -20.71
C GLN A 624 10.42 12.38 -20.46
N ALA A 625 10.01 11.41 -19.61
CA ALA A 625 8.61 11.20 -19.28
C ALA A 625 8.00 12.41 -18.53
N LEU A 626 8.75 13.08 -17.67
CA LEU A 626 8.33 14.34 -17.03
C LEU A 626 8.16 15.46 -18.05
N SER A 627 9.07 15.57 -19.04
CA SER A 627 8.95 16.56 -20.12
C SER A 627 7.67 16.35 -20.95
N GLU A 628 7.38 15.11 -21.32
CA GLU A 628 6.16 14.73 -22.04
C GLU A 628 4.89 15.05 -21.23
N ARG A 629 4.87 14.72 -19.93
CA ARG A 629 3.74 15.04 -19.04
C ARG A 629 3.53 16.55 -18.87
N ARG A 630 4.62 17.32 -18.84
CA ARG A 630 4.54 18.78 -18.77
C ARG A 630 3.90 19.34 -20.03
N ALA A 631 4.34 18.88 -21.21
CA ALA A 631 3.78 19.31 -22.50
C ALA A 631 2.29 18.95 -22.64
N ALA A 632 1.89 17.79 -22.10
CA ALA A 632 0.52 17.30 -22.13
C ALA A 632 -0.37 17.79 -20.97
N GLY A 633 0.13 18.62 -20.05
CA GLY A 633 -0.63 19.09 -18.89
C GLY A 633 -1.08 17.96 -17.96
N LEU A 634 -0.27 16.90 -17.79
CA LEU A 634 -0.60 15.74 -16.96
C LEU A 634 0.12 15.77 -15.60
N PRO A 635 -0.34 15.03 -14.59
CA PRO A 635 0.38 14.93 -13.31
C PRO A 635 1.85 14.53 -13.47
N PRO A 636 2.78 15.18 -12.76
CA PRO A 636 2.60 16.05 -11.59
C PRO A 636 2.33 17.53 -11.87
N PHE A 637 2.16 17.94 -13.13
CA PHE A 637 1.95 19.34 -13.53
C PHE A 637 0.47 19.75 -13.51
N ALA A 638 -0.44 18.78 -13.48
CA ALA A 638 -1.87 19.00 -13.25
C ALA A 638 -2.38 18.14 -12.09
N HIS A 639 -3.59 18.46 -11.63
CA HIS A 639 -4.29 17.76 -10.57
C HIS A 639 -5.58 17.17 -11.12
N LEU A 640 -5.87 15.93 -10.75
CA LEU A 640 -6.98 15.17 -11.27
C LEU A 640 -7.96 14.78 -10.16
N ALA A 641 -9.25 14.79 -10.49
CA ALA A 641 -10.30 14.16 -9.70
C ALA A 641 -11.19 13.33 -10.62
N LEU A 642 -11.43 12.07 -10.27
CA LEU A 642 -12.19 11.14 -11.11
C LEU A 642 -13.46 10.71 -10.41
N LEU A 643 -14.62 11.11 -10.96
CA LEU A 643 -15.94 10.66 -10.55
C LEU A 643 -16.31 9.41 -11.34
N ARG A 644 -16.45 8.28 -10.65
CA ARG A 644 -16.94 7.01 -11.22
C ARG A 644 -18.37 6.77 -10.80
N ALA A 645 -19.18 6.28 -11.74
CA ALA A 645 -20.58 5.91 -11.52
C ALA A 645 -20.84 4.49 -12.02
N GLU A 646 -21.65 3.71 -11.29
CA GLU A 646 -22.06 2.37 -11.69
C GLU A 646 -23.57 2.16 -11.39
N ALA A 647 -24.29 1.55 -12.33
CA ALA A 647 -25.73 1.27 -12.22
C ALA A 647 -26.09 -0.06 -12.86
N HIS A 648 -27.21 -0.65 -12.43
CA HIS A 648 -27.71 -1.92 -13.01
C HIS A 648 -28.32 -1.72 -14.40
N LYS A 649 -28.99 -0.60 -14.65
CA LYS A 649 -29.61 -0.31 -15.94
C LYS A 649 -28.65 0.44 -16.86
N PRO A 650 -28.60 0.07 -18.17
CA PRO A 650 -27.82 0.82 -19.15
C PRO A 650 -28.21 2.30 -19.20
N GLY A 651 -27.26 3.19 -19.43
CA GLY A 651 -27.48 4.63 -19.55
C GLY A 651 -27.69 5.40 -18.24
N GLN A 652 -27.97 4.72 -17.11
CA GLN A 652 -28.21 5.41 -15.83
C GLN A 652 -26.95 6.04 -15.26
N ALA A 653 -25.81 5.38 -15.39
CA ALA A 653 -24.54 5.90 -14.90
C ALA A 653 -24.12 7.14 -15.70
N GLU A 654 -24.28 7.09 -17.01
CA GLU A 654 -24.01 8.20 -17.93
C GLU A 654 -24.92 9.39 -17.64
N ALA A 655 -26.25 9.18 -17.56
CA ALA A 655 -27.23 10.25 -17.26
C ALA A 655 -26.98 10.93 -15.90
N PHE A 656 -26.55 10.16 -14.89
CA PHE A 656 -26.13 10.73 -13.61
C PHE A 656 -24.88 11.61 -13.78
N LEU A 657 -23.88 11.16 -14.54
CA LEU A 657 -22.66 11.93 -14.77
C LEU A 657 -22.89 13.15 -15.66
N ASP A 658 -23.84 13.11 -16.62
CA ASP A 658 -24.27 14.29 -17.37
C ASP A 658 -24.84 15.37 -16.44
N SER A 659 -25.71 14.96 -15.51
CA SER A 659 -26.26 15.86 -14.50
C SER A 659 -25.18 16.40 -13.57
N ALA A 660 -24.19 15.56 -13.22
CA ALA A 660 -23.05 15.95 -12.40
C ALA A 660 -22.14 16.96 -13.14
N CYS A 661 -21.93 16.76 -14.44
CA CYS A 661 -21.19 17.67 -15.30
C CYS A 661 -21.86 19.05 -15.36
N SER A 662 -23.16 19.09 -15.66
CA SER A 662 -23.92 20.34 -15.70
C SER A 662 -23.92 21.09 -14.36
N ALA A 663 -23.98 20.36 -13.22
CA ALA A 663 -23.85 20.98 -11.90
C ALA A 663 -22.45 21.58 -11.67
N ALA A 664 -21.39 20.92 -12.17
CA ALA A 664 -20.03 21.46 -12.10
C ALA A 664 -19.88 22.71 -12.96
N GLU A 665 -20.40 22.72 -14.18
CA GLU A 665 -20.39 23.87 -15.09
C GLU A 665 -21.05 25.10 -14.48
N GLN A 666 -22.25 24.93 -13.90
CA GLN A 666 -22.96 26.01 -13.18
C GLN A 666 -22.14 26.58 -12.01
N LEU A 667 -21.48 25.72 -11.24
CA LEU A 667 -20.65 26.17 -10.13
C LEU A 667 -19.39 26.90 -10.65
N LEU A 668 -18.78 26.43 -11.73
CA LEU A 668 -17.62 27.10 -12.35
C LEU A 668 -17.99 28.48 -12.88
N GLU A 669 -19.14 28.64 -13.52
CA GLU A 669 -19.66 29.96 -13.96
C GLU A 669 -19.82 30.92 -12.76
N GLN A 670 -20.40 30.43 -11.65
CA GLN A 670 -20.55 31.24 -10.42
C GLN A 670 -19.20 31.60 -9.76
N MET A 671 -18.16 30.80 -9.98
CA MET A 671 -16.82 31.02 -9.41
C MET A 671 -15.92 31.90 -10.30
N GLY A 672 -16.38 32.37 -11.44
CA GLY A 672 -15.68 33.33 -12.30
C GLY A 672 -14.97 32.75 -13.52
N GLY A 673 -15.27 31.50 -13.90
CA GLY A 673 -14.82 30.93 -15.17
C GLY A 673 -14.18 29.54 -15.09
N PRO A 674 -13.76 28.97 -16.23
CA PRO A 674 -13.36 27.58 -16.37
C PRO A 674 -11.89 27.36 -15.95
N GLU A 675 -11.59 27.42 -14.65
CA GLU A 675 -10.26 27.02 -14.16
C GLU A 675 -10.09 25.50 -14.11
N VAL A 676 -11.20 24.73 -14.18
CA VAL A 676 -11.24 23.26 -14.13
C VAL A 676 -11.85 22.74 -15.42
N GLU A 677 -11.13 21.87 -16.09
CA GLU A 677 -11.59 21.19 -17.30
C GLU A 677 -12.37 19.92 -16.95
N LEU A 678 -13.51 19.72 -17.62
CA LEU A 678 -14.39 18.56 -17.45
C LEU A 678 -14.25 17.66 -18.68
N LEU A 679 -13.70 16.46 -18.50
CA LEU A 679 -13.43 15.49 -19.55
C LEU A 679 -14.39 14.30 -19.43
N GLY A 680 -15.32 14.21 -20.33
CA GLY A 680 -16.42 13.23 -20.32
C GLY A 680 -17.78 13.89 -20.11
N PRO A 681 -18.82 13.11 -19.65
CA PRO A 681 -18.73 11.70 -19.21
C PRO A 681 -18.49 10.72 -20.35
N VAL A 682 -17.76 9.65 -20.03
CA VAL A 682 -17.46 8.56 -20.97
C VAL A 682 -17.69 7.21 -20.29
N PRO A 683 -18.10 6.15 -21.04
CA PRO A 683 -18.10 4.80 -20.50
C PRO A 683 -16.73 4.41 -19.96
N ALA A 684 -16.69 3.68 -18.83
CA ALA A 684 -15.44 3.16 -18.32
C ALA A 684 -14.80 2.16 -19.32
N PRO A 685 -13.47 1.95 -19.34
CA PRO A 685 -12.82 0.97 -20.22
C PRO A 685 -13.39 -0.44 -20.08
N MET A 686 -13.73 -0.84 -18.86
CA MET A 686 -14.56 -2.01 -18.60
C MET A 686 -16.01 -1.54 -18.35
N GLU A 687 -16.77 -1.39 -19.40
CA GLU A 687 -18.14 -0.85 -19.36
C GLU A 687 -19.09 -1.64 -18.47
N ARG A 688 -18.90 -2.97 -18.37
CA ARG A 688 -19.74 -3.84 -17.57
C ARG A 688 -18.91 -4.71 -16.65
N ARG A 689 -19.19 -4.64 -15.35
CA ARG A 689 -18.55 -5.47 -14.33
C ARG A 689 -19.59 -5.93 -13.32
N ALA A 690 -19.60 -7.23 -13.02
CA ALA A 690 -20.56 -7.83 -12.07
C ALA A 690 -22.02 -7.39 -12.31
N GLY A 691 -22.45 -7.36 -13.58
CA GLY A 691 -23.81 -6.98 -13.97
C GLY A 691 -24.12 -5.49 -13.96
N LYS A 692 -23.16 -4.61 -13.63
CA LYS A 692 -23.34 -3.16 -13.58
C LYS A 692 -22.67 -2.47 -14.76
N HIS A 693 -23.34 -1.45 -15.30
CA HIS A 693 -22.81 -0.52 -16.29
C HIS A 693 -22.04 0.59 -15.60
N ARG A 694 -20.88 0.97 -16.15
CA ARG A 694 -19.92 1.88 -15.53
C ARG A 694 -19.58 3.03 -16.48
N ALA A 695 -19.55 4.24 -15.94
CA ALA A 695 -19.12 5.44 -16.62
C ALA A 695 -18.24 6.30 -15.70
N GLN A 696 -17.57 7.28 -16.27
CA GLN A 696 -16.65 8.15 -15.54
C GLN A 696 -16.62 9.56 -16.11
N LEU A 697 -16.35 10.54 -15.22
CA LEU A 697 -16.10 11.94 -15.53
C LEU A 697 -14.79 12.34 -14.86
N LEU A 698 -13.84 12.84 -15.65
CA LEU A 698 -12.54 13.30 -15.17
C LEU A 698 -12.53 14.81 -15.07
N LEU A 699 -12.10 15.34 -13.94
CA LEU A 699 -11.84 16.76 -13.72
C LEU A 699 -10.33 16.98 -13.72
N GLN A 700 -9.85 17.97 -14.47
CA GLN A 700 -8.43 18.33 -14.57
C GLN A 700 -8.24 19.82 -14.32
N CYS A 701 -7.19 20.16 -13.56
CA CYS A 701 -6.82 21.55 -13.29
C CYS A 701 -5.30 21.67 -13.12
N MET A 702 -4.72 22.74 -13.63
CA MET A 702 -3.28 23.01 -13.49
C MET A 702 -2.90 23.42 -12.04
N SER A 703 -3.89 23.85 -11.24
CA SER A 703 -3.70 24.21 -9.85
C SER A 703 -4.64 23.43 -8.92
N ARG A 704 -4.13 23.05 -7.74
CA ARG A 704 -4.91 22.28 -6.77
C ARG A 704 -6.02 23.09 -6.11
N ALA A 705 -5.77 24.37 -5.84
CA ALA A 705 -6.69 25.20 -5.08
C ALA A 705 -8.06 25.39 -5.78
N PRO A 706 -8.14 25.74 -7.08
CA PRO A 706 -9.42 25.82 -7.79
C PRO A 706 -10.18 24.49 -7.83
N LEU A 707 -9.47 23.38 -8.07
CA LEU A 707 -10.08 22.05 -8.06
C LEU A 707 -10.77 21.76 -6.73
N HIS A 708 -10.08 21.96 -5.60
CA HIS A 708 -10.66 21.73 -4.27
C HIS A 708 -11.79 22.70 -3.91
N ARG A 709 -11.72 23.95 -4.37
CA ARG A 709 -12.82 24.92 -4.21
C ARG A 709 -14.09 24.45 -4.89
N LEU A 710 -13.98 23.88 -6.10
CA LEU A 710 -15.12 23.32 -6.83
C LEU A 710 -15.66 22.06 -6.14
N LEU A 711 -14.78 21.14 -5.73
CA LEU A 711 -15.18 19.80 -5.26
C LEU A 711 -16.11 19.84 -4.05
N THR A 712 -15.89 20.74 -3.09
CA THR A 712 -16.70 20.77 -1.85
C THR A 712 -18.18 21.10 -2.12
N PRO A 713 -18.56 22.22 -2.79
CA PRO A 713 -19.97 22.50 -3.12
C PRO A 713 -20.52 21.51 -4.15
N TRP A 714 -19.70 21.05 -5.10
CA TRP A 714 -20.14 20.09 -6.11
C TRP A 714 -20.58 18.76 -5.49
N LEU A 715 -19.86 18.24 -4.53
CA LEU A 715 -20.23 17.00 -3.83
C LEU A 715 -21.56 17.13 -3.06
N GLN A 716 -21.85 18.29 -2.51
CA GLN A 716 -23.15 18.57 -1.87
C GLN A 716 -24.29 18.53 -2.91
N SER A 717 -24.03 19.06 -4.11
CA SER A 717 -24.99 18.97 -5.22
C SER A 717 -25.19 17.53 -5.67
N LEU A 718 -24.12 16.71 -5.81
CA LEU A 718 -24.21 15.31 -6.24
C LEU A 718 -25.09 14.46 -5.31
N GLU A 719 -25.10 14.73 -4.01
CA GLU A 719 -25.94 14.04 -3.03
C GLU A 719 -27.44 14.30 -3.24
N GLN A 720 -27.77 15.41 -3.92
CA GLN A 720 -29.14 15.87 -4.17
C GLN A 720 -29.63 15.58 -5.59
N LEU A 721 -28.75 15.15 -6.50
CA LEU A 721 -29.10 14.92 -7.90
C LEU A 721 -30.19 13.83 -8.05
N PRO A 722 -31.09 13.99 -9.03
CA PRO A 722 -32.05 12.95 -9.40
C PRO A 722 -31.33 11.65 -9.80
N GLY A 723 -31.81 10.52 -9.30
CA GLY A 723 -31.17 9.22 -9.59
C GLY A 723 -29.97 8.87 -8.72
N GLY A 724 -29.41 9.77 -7.92
CA GLY A 724 -28.24 9.55 -7.08
C GLY A 724 -28.38 8.38 -6.09
N ARG A 725 -29.62 8.02 -5.71
CA ARG A 725 -29.89 6.84 -4.86
C ARG A 725 -29.87 5.50 -5.62
N GLN A 726 -29.99 5.54 -6.94
CA GLN A 726 -30.03 4.35 -7.82
C GLN A 726 -28.65 4.06 -8.44
N VAL A 727 -27.75 5.03 -8.40
CA VAL A 727 -26.41 4.98 -8.94
C VAL A 727 -25.41 4.93 -7.78
N ARG A 728 -24.52 3.96 -7.79
CA ARG A 728 -23.38 3.96 -6.87
C ARG A 728 -22.26 4.78 -7.49
N TRP A 729 -21.89 5.87 -6.85
CA TRP A 729 -20.81 6.73 -7.31
C TRP A 729 -19.68 6.85 -6.29
N SER A 730 -18.50 7.22 -6.76
CA SER A 730 -17.34 7.45 -5.92
C SER A 730 -16.39 8.46 -6.57
N LEU A 731 -15.88 9.37 -5.75
CA LEU A 731 -14.86 10.34 -6.16
C LEU A 731 -13.46 9.83 -5.74
N ASP A 732 -12.51 9.98 -6.64
CA ASP A 732 -11.10 9.63 -6.44
C ASP A 732 -10.23 10.85 -6.72
N ILE A 733 -9.64 11.42 -5.68
CA ILE A 733 -8.70 12.53 -5.79
C ILE A 733 -7.30 11.98 -6.03
N ASP A 734 -6.56 12.59 -6.97
CA ASP A 734 -5.26 12.11 -7.44
C ASP A 734 -5.30 10.61 -7.80
N PRO A 735 -6.13 10.22 -8.78
CA PRO A 735 -6.26 8.82 -9.19
C PRO A 735 -4.93 8.33 -9.76
N ILE A 736 -4.54 7.13 -9.36
CA ILE A 736 -3.38 6.44 -9.95
C ILE A 736 -3.78 5.52 -11.10
N ASP A 737 -5.08 5.33 -11.30
CA ASP A 737 -5.66 4.46 -12.33
C ASP A 737 -6.90 5.16 -12.89
N LEU A 738 -6.89 5.42 -14.19
CA LEU A 738 -8.02 6.03 -14.90
C LEU A 738 -8.96 4.99 -15.52
N PHE A 739 -8.71 3.67 -15.31
CA PHE A 739 -9.41 2.58 -15.98
C PHE A 739 -10.10 1.59 -15.03
#